data_08e0e2d99628a93cb91a4d45193acf0c
#
_entry.id   08e0e2d99628a93cb91a4d45193acf0c
#
_cell.length_a   1.000
_cell.length_b   1.000
_cell.length_c   1.000
_cell.angle_alpha   90.00
_cell.angle_beta   90.00
_cell.angle_gamma   90.00
#
_symmetry.space_group_name_H-M   'P 1'
#
loop_
_entity.id
_entity.type
_entity.pdbx_description
1 polymer ?
#
loop_
_entity_poly.entity_id
_entity_poly.type
_entity_poly.pdbx_seq_one_letter_code
_entity_poly.pdbx_strand_id
1 'polypeptide(L)'
;MRSLPLSNCAGFTAGRLTRQLRRRASRSDSLRLAAIGAARGARHFRQESRKMTSTLHIPAGYLTLGLDATGAVVELIDSRSGRNYISPGKSVPLVRLVINDVLAKPAGVRWSSADNTLSFVNDAGLAFEVDVRVLQKNGYATFEVTRVSTDPASDVKTLLWGPLPVAINQTVGEAAGVVRDNEFAIGLKPLNDRTEGAWPKEYPQYGWENDVIANPYNLYVASMEPWSVAAKTSWGAVLRAFTFDYTRRRERLNANDYPIPLGPLDSAASVIGSKIALYGSAPELVTTILSFIASGENLPYPTQNGQWQKVAQASGQSSFVLDDLDTDNVGKAARFANSAGINYLYSPKYDLGPWQSTGHYQFDSSFGGSDNGAEKLVDTAKECGVRVGVHTMSDFISVSPPDPYVSPPADPRLALGGQAPLSRNLSATSNMLFLGGYVPVQDGINKQMLRIGNEFISFNAVQRGVTEWQVSGLTRGQWGSVPAEAARGTPVARVIVNSYDGAIGGLGIIDEIATRLGTIRNKVGIRYHSFDGVESASQTGWGSFGIARLINGTYAAHTGHDGYISETSRMTSNAWDTLTRANWSNLDMDQLYRNNVFYQANYLPGMLGWFDITGLSLTRIETRLARGAALNAGIGFQSTMAFLLSADETPDILDKIKQWETARNLGAFTEKQRAALRDQTTSWTLKSVTPGQSWSLQQVNAEGVPIGAPQTVSAPTPQLGPAVLPVATQGALYGAKITTNTPATVRFTVTNGGLPPGLQFNQDTGGIIGTPRKTGRYTFTVTATNDGGLADARAVYTILVQ
;
A
#
# COMPACT_ATOMS: atom_id res chain seq x y z
N MET A 1 18.28 30.17 1.58
CA MET A 1 17.42 31.32 1.96
C MET A 1 16.36 30.77 2.89
N ARG A 2 16.21 31.35 4.01
CA ARG A 2 15.38 31.04 5.20
C ARG A 2 14.55 29.76 5.17
N SER A 3 15.04 28.75 5.89
CA SER A 3 14.32 27.58 6.38
C SER A 3 13.10 28.02 7.22
N LEU A 4 11.91 27.62 6.81
CA LEU A 4 10.71 27.68 7.65
C LEU A 4 10.72 26.45 8.59
N PRO A 5 10.45 26.64 9.88
CA PRO A 5 10.47 25.54 10.83
C PRO A 5 9.21 24.68 10.68
N LEU A 6 9.42 23.37 10.60
CA LEU A 6 8.37 22.38 10.79
C LEU A 6 7.78 22.55 12.19
N SER A 7 6.54 23.00 12.27
CA SER A 7 5.80 23.09 13.52
C SER A 7 5.44 21.68 14.02
N ASN A 8 5.93 21.39 15.22
CA ASN A 8 5.58 20.26 16.06
C ASN A 8 4.06 20.10 16.17
N CYS A 9 3.51 18.99 15.67
CA CYS A 9 2.23 18.48 16.12
C CYS A 9 2.48 17.53 17.30
N ALA A 10 2.54 18.08 18.48
CA ALA A 10 2.44 17.32 19.72
C ALA A 10 1.23 17.84 20.52
N GLY A 11 0.30 16.93 20.81
CA GLY A 11 -0.53 16.98 21.99
C GLY A 11 -1.85 17.71 21.86
N PHE A 12 -2.94 17.01 21.55
CA PHE A 12 -4.24 17.32 22.09
C PHE A 12 -4.83 16.12 22.80
N THR A 13 -4.92 16.28 24.11
CA THR A 13 -5.58 15.37 25.05
C THR A 13 -7.09 15.33 24.80
N ALA A 14 -7.64 14.14 24.90
CA ALA A 14 -9.07 13.87 24.86
C ALA A 14 -9.83 14.65 25.94
N GLY A 15 -10.65 15.59 25.51
CA GLY A 15 -11.68 16.24 26.34
C GLY A 15 -13.05 15.66 26.04
N ARG A 16 -13.61 14.98 27.03
CA ARG A 16 -15.01 14.49 27.05
C ARG A 16 -15.99 15.61 26.78
N LEU A 17 -16.93 15.37 25.87
CA LEU A 17 -18.23 16.05 25.91
C LEU A 17 -19.34 15.02 25.63
N THR A 18 -19.84 14.48 26.75
CA THR A 18 -21.15 13.86 26.87
C THR A 18 -22.19 14.95 27.17
N ARG A 19 -23.22 15.08 26.33
CA ARG A 19 -24.59 15.46 26.78
C ARG A 19 -25.58 15.37 25.63
N GLN A 20 -26.45 14.42 25.80
CA GLN A 20 -27.94 14.54 25.89
C GLN A 20 -28.68 15.13 24.67
N LEU A 21 -29.35 14.24 23.95
CA LEU A 21 -30.71 14.52 23.49
C LEU A 21 -31.59 13.27 23.68
N ARG A 22 -32.37 13.32 24.75
CA ARG A 22 -33.58 12.48 24.95
C ARG A 22 -34.81 13.34 24.67
N ARG A 23 -35.80 12.64 24.10
CA ARG A 23 -37.27 12.90 24.09
C ARG A 23 -37.83 13.78 22.97
N ARG A 24 -38.60 13.14 22.08
CA ARG A 24 -40.07 13.17 22.18
C ARG A 24 -40.68 12.17 21.20
N ALA A 25 -41.45 11.24 21.79
CA ALA A 25 -42.46 10.44 21.10
C ALA A 25 -43.79 11.19 21.14
N SER A 26 -44.60 11.13 20.09
CA SER A 26 -46.03 11.21 20.13
C SER A 26 -46.64 10.59 18.88
N ARG A 27 -47.32 9.52 19.10
CA ARG A 27 -48.60 8.96 18.66
C ARG A 27 -49.39 9.68 17.55
N SER A 28 -49.86 8.88 16.58
CA SER A 28 -51.29 8.55 16.31
C SER A 28 -51.38 7.72 15.04
N ASP A 29 -51.81 6.54 15.13
CA ASP A 29 -53.14 5.94 14.88
C ASP A 29 -53.61 5.87 13.42
N SER A 30 -53.79 4.57 13.03
CA SER A 30 -54.87 3.99 12.19
C SER A 30 -55.02 4.45 10.72
N LEU A 31 -54.90 3.45 9.85
CA LEU A 31 -56.01 2.96 9.02
C LEU A 31 -55.65 1.65 8.30
N ARG A 32 -56.58 0.69 8.51
CA ARG A 32 -56.65 -0.61 7.80
C ARG A 32 -57.31 -0.44 6.43
N LEU A 33 -57.15 -1.55 5.63
CA LEU A 33 -57.82 -1.98 4.37
C LEU A 33 -57.02 -1.58 3.12
N ALA A 34 -56.59 -2.52 2.27
CA ALA A 34 -57.32 -3.63 1.65
C ALA A 34 -56.33 -4.62 1.06
N ALA A 35 -56.57 -5.89 1.37
CA ALA A 35 -56.08 -7.02 0.56
C ALA A 35 -56.98 -7.17 -0.66
N ILE A 36 -56.40 -7.58 -1.82
CA ILE A 36 -56.89 -8.63 -2.77
C ILE A 36 -56.09 -8.49 -4.08
N GLY A 37 -55.47 -9.60 -4.48
CA GLY A 37 -55.33 -9.97 -5.88
C GLY A 37 -54.03 -9.74 -6.56
N ALA A 38 -53.13 -10.74 -6.52
CA ALA A 38 -52.51 -11.34 -7.69
C ALA A 38 -51.59 -12.51 -7.30
N ALA A 39 -52.19 -13.65 -7.06
CA ALA A 39 -51.46 -14.91 -7.04
C ALA A 39 -51.48 -15.49 -8.46
N ARG A 40 -50.30 -15.55 -9.10
CA ARG A 40 -49.92 -16.56 -10.16
C ARG A 40 -48.51 -16.27 -10.66
N GLY A 41 -47.59 -17.20 -10.33
CA GLY A 41 -46.26 -17.23 -10.96
C GLY A 41 -45.11 -17.57 -10.07
N ALA A 42 -45.23 -18.52 -9.15
CA ALA A 42 -44.07 -19.10 -8.48
C ALA A 42 -44.33 -20.57 -8.16
N ARG A 43 -44.13 -21.42 -9.14
CA ARG A 43 -43.94 -22.85 -8.89
C ARG A 43 -42.66 -23.30 -9.60
N HIS A 44 -41.76 -23.81 -8.79
CA HIS A 44 -40.66 -24.75 -8.94
C HIS A 44 -39.31 -24.21 -8.58
N PHE A 45 -38.90 -24.53 -7.36
CA PHE A 45 -37.79 -25.43 -7.00
C PHE A 45 -37.67 -25.40 -5.48
N ARG A 46 -38.49 -26.16 -4.75
CA ARG A 46 -38.14 -26.57 -3.39
C ARG A 46 -37.26 -27.80 -3.50
N GLN A 47 -35.98 -27.60 -3.58
CA GLN A 47 -35.03 -28.61 -3.18
C GLN A 47 -34.76 -28.39 -1.70
N GLU A 48 -35.02 -29.40 -0.87
CA GLU A 48 -34.87 -29.36 0.57
C GLU A 48 -33.46 -28.92 0.97
N SER A 49 -33.31 -27.65 1.37
CA SER A 49 -32.09 -27.19 2.02
C SER A 49 -32.13 -27.65 3.47
N ARG A 50 -31.42 -28.73 3.81
CA ARG A 50 -31.12 -29.09 5.19
C ARG A 50 -30.41 -27.92 5.85
N LYS A 51 -31.02 -27.33 6.90
CA LYS A 51 -30.31 -26.44 7.82
C LYS A 51 -29.10 -27.20 8.34
N MET A 52 -27.89 -26.67 8.11
CA MET A 52 -26.68 -27.25 8.66
C MET A 52 -26.76 -27.25 10.18
N THR A 53 -26.59 -28.44 10.79
CA THR A 53 -26.50 -28.63 12.26
C THR A 53 -25.04 -28.75 12.72
N SER A 54 -24.07 -28.64 11.79
CA SER A 54 -22.62 -28.79 12.04
C SER A 54 -21.85 -27.65 11.40
N THR A 55 -20.69 -27.34 11.94
CA THR A 55 -19.72 -26.37 11.38
C THR A 55 -19.28 -26.79 9.98
N LEU A 56 -19.32 -25.86 9.02
CA LEU A 56 -18.78 -26.04 7.69
C LEU A 56 -17.29 -25.69 7.69
N HIS A 57 -16.46 -26.64 7.27
CA HIS A 57 -15.02 -26.46 7.20
C HIS A 57 -14.55 -26.22 5.77
N ILE A 58 -13.83 -25.11 5.55
CA ILE A 58 -13.29 -24.70 4.25
C ILE A 58 -11.77 -24.62 4.37
N PRO A 59 -11.01 -25.46 3.67
CA PRO A 59 -9.55 -25.38 3.64
C PRO A 59 -9.07 -24.14 2.89
N ALA A 60 -8.04 -23.46 3.43
CA ALA A 60 -7.36 -22.33 2.82
C ALA A 60 -5.86 -22.43 3.13
N GLY A 61 -5.12 -23.21 2.37
CA GLY A 61 -3.77 -23.63 2.72
C GLY A 61 -3.77 -24.53 3.95
N TYR A 62 -2.94 -24.21 4.94
CA TYR A 62 -2.97 -24.90 6.24
C TYR A 62 -4.03 -24.37 7.20
N LEU A 63 -4.76 -23.29 6.83
CA LEU A 63 -5.91 -22.84 7.59
C LEU A 63 -7.15 -23.67 7.21
N THR A 64 -7.90 -24.11 8.21
CA THR A 64 -9.29 -24.56 8.07
C THR A 64 -10.20 -23.48 8.67
N LEU A 65 -10.99 -22.83 7.81
CA LEU A 65 -12.00 -21.86 8.20
C LEU A 65 -13.29 -22.60 8.59
N GLY A 66 -13.76 -22.44 9.81
CA GLY A 66 -15.02 -23.02 10.28
C GLY A 66 -16.14 -21.97 10.34
N LEU A 67 -17.25 -22.24 9.62
CA LEU A 67 -18.47 -21.42 9.64
C LEU A 67 -19.60 -22.17 10.34
N ASP A 68 -20.27 -21.52 11.26
CA ASP A 68 -21.50 -22.06 11.86
C ASP A 68 -22.71 -21.92 10.90
N ALA A 69 -23.86 -22.38 11.35
CA ALA A 69 -25.10 -22.38 10.55
C ALA A 69 -25.54 -20.95 10.15
N THR A 70 -25.11 -19.91 10.85
CA THR A 70 -25.41 -18.51 10.51
C THR A 70 -24.39 -17.88 9.57
N GLY A 71 -23.33 -18.63 9.22
CA GLY A 71 -22.20 -18.13 8.44
C GLY A 71 -21.18 -17.35 9.24
N ALA A 72 -21.25 -17.41 10.58
CA ALA A 72 -20.27 -16.80 11.45
C ALA A 72 -18.99 -17.64 11.50
N VAL A 73 -17.83 -16.95 11.46
CA VAL A 73 -16.53 -17.57 11.63
C VAL A 73 -16.37 -17.94 13.11
N VAL A 74 -16.26 -19.23 13.37
CA VAL A 74 -16.17 -19.80 14.73
C VAL A 74 -14.86 -20.58 14.94
N GLU A 75 -14.16 -20.90 13.84
CA GLU A 75 -12.91 -21.64 13.88
C GLU A 75 -11.92 -21.12 12.84
N LEU A 76 -10.65 -20.99 13.27
CA LEU A 76 -9.47 -20.70 12.45
C LEU A 76 -8.39 -21.72 12.82
N ILE A 77 -8.50 -22.94 12.30
CA ILE A 77 -7.70 -24.08 12.74
C ILE A 77 -6.44 -24.23 11.86
N ASP A 78 -5.26 -24.30 12.48
CA ASP A 78 -4.07 -24.82 11.82
C ASP A 78 -4.22 -26.34 11.66
N SER A 79 -4.39 -26.79 10.43
CA SER A 79 -4.61 -28.22 10.11
C SER A 79 -3.42 -29.12 10.43
N ARG A 80 -2.22 -28.57 10.67
CA ARG A 80 -1.01 -29.32 11.04
C ARG A 80 -1.00 -29.66 12.53
N SER A 81 -1.43 -28.73 13.38
CA SER A 81 -1.39 -28.84 14.83
C SER A 81 -2.74 -29.08 15.49
N GLY A 82 -3.85 -28.80 14.78
CA GLY A 82 -5.19 -28.80 15.32
C GLY A 82 -5.50 -27.56 16.21
N ARG A 83 -4.57 -26.63 16.37
CA ARG A 83 -4.77 -25.42 17.18
C ARG A 83 -5.73 -24.46 16.51
N ASN A 84 -6.74 -24.01 17.28
CA ASN A 84 -7.68 -22.99 16.83
C ASN A 84 -7.17 -21.59 17.22
N TYR A 85 -7.03 -20.72 16.24
CA TYR A 85 -6.55 -19.34 16.38
C TYR A 85 -7.68 -18.29 16.38
N ILE A 86 -8.95 -18.70 16.52
CA ILE A 86 -10.04 -17.75 16.72
C ILE A 86 -9.87 -17.05 18.09
N SER A 87 -10.10 -15.76 18.16
CA SER A 87 -10.05 -15.04 19.43
C SER A 87 -11.24 -15.44 20.31
N PRO A 88 -11.02 -15.85 21.59
CA PRO A 88 -12.08 -16.32 22.47
C PRO A 88 -13.23 -15.32 22.62
N GLY A 89 -14.46 -15.80 22.51
CA GLY A 89 -15.66 -14.98 22.62
C GLY A 89 -15.92 -13.98 21.50
N LYS A 90 -15.13 -14.02 20.43
CA LYS A 90 -15.33 -13.21 19.22
C LYS A 90 -15.78 -14.09 18.08
N SER A 91 -16.85 -13.69 17.42
CA SER A 91 -17.32 -14.33 16.18
C SER A 91 -18.09 -13.32 15.34
N VAL A 92 -18.05 -13.48 14.03
CA VAL A 92 -18.70 -12.57 13.09
C VAL A 92 -18.99 -13.32 11.79
N PRO A 93 -20.11 -13.06 11.11
CA PRO A 93 -20.33 -13.61 9.78
C PRO A 93 -19.20 -13.22 8.81
N LEU A 94 -18.77 -14.19 7.99
CA LEU A 94 -17.72 -13.98 6.99
C LEU A 94 -18.09 -12.84 6.03
N VAL A 95 -19.38 -12.77 5.65
CA VAL A 95 -19.94 -11.75 4.76
C VAL A 95 -21.11 -11.06 5.44
N ARG A 96 -21.13 -9.73 5.34
CA ARG A 96 -22.24 -8.86 5.79
C ARG A 96 -22.49 -7.76 4.78
N LEU A 97 -23.68 -7.23 4.75
CA LEU A 97 -24.05 -6.07 3.94
C LEU A 97 -24.40 -4.87 4.82
N VAL A 98 -24.16 -3.68 4.33
CA VAL A 98 -24.85 -2.47 4.81
C VAL A 98 -25.91 -2.11 3.77
N ILE A 99 -27.17 -2.15 4.19
CA ILE A 99 -28.33 -1.88 3.35
C ILE A 99 -29.11 -0.74 3.99
N ASN A 100 -29.37 0.34 3.25
CA ASN A 100 -30.05 1.55 3.76
C ASN A 100 -29.40 2.09 5.06
N ASP A 101 -28.04 2.08 5.10
CA ASP A 101 -27.21 2.49 6.24
C ASP A 101 -27.37 1.63 7.52
N VAL A 102 -28.00 0.45 7.41
CA VAL A 102 -28.17 -0.51 8.50
C VAL A 102 -27.38 -1.80 8.20
N LEU A 103 -26.68 -2.32 9.23
CA LEU A 103 -25.96 -3.59 9.12
C LEU A 103 -26.95 -4.75 8.97
N ALA A 104 -26.90 -5.44 7.85
CA ALA A 104 -27.61 -6.67 7.57
C ALA A 104 -26.67 -7.87 7.74
N LYS A 105 -27.03 -8.79 8.63
CA LYS A 105 -26.29 -10.03 8.92
C LYS A 105 -27.03 -11.22 8.34
N PRO A 106 -26.34 -12.24 7.83
CA PRO A 106 -27.01 -13.48 7.43
C PRO A 106 -27.63 -14.17 8.66
N ALA A 107 -28.76 -14.79 8.45
CA ALA A 107 -29.42 -15.70 9.40
C ALA A 107 -29.08 -17.17 9.09
N GLY A 108 -28.45 -17.42 7.95
CA GLY A 108 -28.04 -18.75 7.54
C GLY A 108 -27.00 -18.74 6.41
N VAL A 109 -26.28 -19.86 6.31
CA VAL A 109 -25.39 -20.14 5.17
C VAL A 109 -25.69 -21.51 4.60
N ARG A 110 -25.64 -21.61 3.27
CA ARG A 110 -25.81 -22.88 2.53
C ARG A 110 -24.57 -23.14 1.70
N TRP A 111 -24.14 -24.38 1.60
CA TRP A 111 -23.04 -24.80 0.74
C TRP A 111 -23.54 -25.64 -0.42
N SER A 112 -23.17 -25.28 -1.63
CA SER A 112 -23.35 -26.06 -2.84
C SER A 112 -21.99 -26.59 -3.32
N SER A 113 -21.81 -27.91 -3.25
CA SER A 113 -20.59 -28.56 -3.75
C SER A 113 -20.57 -28.70 -5.27
N ALA A 114 -21.71 -28.49 -5.93
CA ALA A 114 -21.81 -28.62 -7.40
C ALA A 114 -21.11 -27.48 -8.12
N ASP A 115 -21.14 -26.28 -7.53
CA ASP A 115 -20.58 -25.04 -8.08
C ASP A 115 -19.62 -24.34 -7.11
N ASN A 116 -19.31 -24.98 -5.98
CA ASN A 116 -18.43 -24.43 -4.91
C ASN A 116 -18.91 -23.06 -4.40
N THR A 117 -20.21 -22.93 -4.13
CA THR A 117 -20.85 -21.67 -3.75
C THR A 117 -21.34 -21.71 -2.31
N LEU A 118 -21.02 -20.67 -1.54
CA LEU A 118 -21.63 -20.31 -0.26
C LEU A 118 -22.73 -19.29 -0.53
N SER A 119 -23.97 -19.61 -0.13
CA SER A 119 -25.09 -18.65 -0.16
C SER A 119 -25.40 -18.19 1.26
N PHE A 120 -25.06 -16.92 1.56
CA PHE A 120 -25.40 -16.24 2.81
C PHE A 120 -26.78 -15.64 2.68
N VAL A 121 -27.71 -16.01 3.56
CA VAL A 121 -29.14 -15.65 3.42
C VAL A 121 -29.66 -14.99 4.69
N ASN A 122 -30.55 -14.01 4.52
CA ASN A 122 -31.41 -13.46 5.54
C ASN A 122 -32.80 -13.26 4.96
N ASP A 123 -33.79 -13.98 5.52
CA ASP A 123 -35.18 -13.96 5.03
C ASP A 123 -36.09 -13.01 5.87
N ALA A 124 -35.56 -12.32 6.89
CA ALA A 124 -36.30 -11.46 7.80
C ALA A 124 -35.76 -10.03 7.84
N GLY A 125 -36.61 -9.05 7.92
CA GLY A 125 -36.25 -7.64 7.98
C GLY A 125 -35.60 -7.16 6.68
N LEU A 126 -34.31 -6.86 6.72
CA LEU A 126 -33.50 -6.57 5.52
C LEU A 126 -33.13 -7.88 4.82
N ALA A 127 -34.06 -8.39 4.00
CA ALA A 127 -33.88 -9.65 3.28
C ALA A 127 -32.78 -9.54 2.21
N PHE A 128 -31.88 -10.53 2.17
CA PHE A 128 -30.85 -10.62 1.15
C PHE A 128 -30.36 -12.05 0.92
N GLU A 129 -29.77 -12.28 -0.23
CA GLU A 129 -28.97 -13.45 -0.53
C GLU A 129 -27.66 -13.02 -1.23
N VAL A 130 -26.52 -13.48 -0.72
CA VAL A 130 -25.19 -13.24 -1.30
C VAL A 130 -24.55 -14.58 -1.63
N ASP A 131 -24.26 -14.81 -2.90
CA ASP A 131 -23.52 -15.98 -3.35
C ASP A 131 -22.05 -15.66 -3.47
N VAL A 132 -21.24 -16.49 -2.83
CA VAL A 132 -19.78 -16.41 -2.79
C VAL A 132 -19.20 -17.70 -3.38
N ARG A 133 -18.54 -17.60 -4.50
CA ARG A 133 -17.78 -18.72 -5.10
C ARG A 133 -16.48 -18.91 -4.33
N VAL A 134 -16.20 -20.15 -3.94
CA VAL A 134 -14.98 -20.55 -3.25
C VAL A 134 -14.14 -21.41 -4.15
N LEU A 135 -12.89 -21.02 -4.42
CA LEU A 135 -11.95 -21.82 -5.19
C LEU A 135 -10.71 -22.12 -4.36
N GLN A 136 -10.44 -23.40 -4.16
CA GLN A 136 -9.23 -23.85 -3.50
C GLN A 136 -8.05 -23.86 -4.47
N LYS A 137 -6.93 -23.32 -4.05
CA LYS A 137 -5.68 -23.21 -4.78
C LYS A 137 -4.53 -23.82 -3.98
N ASN A 138 -3.35 -23.88 -4.56
CA ASN A 138 -2.16 -24.36 -3.84
C ASN A 138 -1.75 -23.37 -2.74
N GLY A 139 -2.11 -23.69 -1.49
CA GLY A 139 -1.74 -22.93 -0.31
C GLY A 139 -2.71 -21.80 0.08
N TYR A 140 -3.80 -21.57 -0.65
CA TYR A 140 -4.80 -20.55 -0.34
C TYR A 140 -6.18 -20.90 -0.91
N ALA A 141 -7.20 -20.16 -0.52
CA ALA A 141 -8.52 -20.21 -1.15
C ALA A 141 -9.00 -18.79 -1.50
N THR A 142 -9.69 -18.65 -2.65
CA THR A 142 -10.33 -17.38 -3.03
C THR A 142 -11.80 -17.42 -2.73
N PHE A 143 -12.35 -16.28 -2.35
CA PHE A 143 -13.77 -16.04 -2.08
C PHE A 143 -14.20 -14.86 -2.93
N GLU A 144 -15.16 -15.06 -3.84
CA GLU A 144 -15.62 -14.07 -4.81
C GLU A 144 -17.13 -13.95 -4.78
N VAL A 145 -17.63 -12.73 -4.57
CA VAL A 145 -19.08 -12.45 -4.66
C VAL A 145 -19.52 -12.52 -6.12
N THR A 146 -20.39 -13.48 -6.42
CA THR A 146 -20.88 -13.71 -7.79
C THR A 146 -22.31 -13.24 -8.00
N ARG A 147 -23.11 -13.13 -6.94
CA ARG A 147 -24.49 -12.64 -6.99
C ARG A 147 -24.86 -11.98 -5.67
N VAL A 148 -25.64 -10.90 -5.77
CA VAL A 148 -26.33 -10.28 -4.66
C VAL A 148 -27.80 -10.09 -5.06
N SER A 149 -28.72 -10.54 -4.21
CA SER A 149 -30.16 -10.39 -4.38
C SER A 149 -30.74 -9.73 -3.13
N THR A 150 -31.48 -8.65 -3.32
CA THR A 150 -32.17 -7.90 -2.26
C THR A 150 -33.53 -7.46 -2.77
N ASP A 151 -34.37 -6.93 -1.88
CA ASP A 151 -35.56 -6.18 -2.31
C ASP A 151 -35.13 -5.07 -3.30
N PRO A 152 -35.80 -4.87 -4.44
CA PRO A 152 -35.49 -3.81 -5.39
C PRO A 152 -35.47 -2.39 -4.82
N ALA A 153 -36.19 -2.13 -3.72
CA ALA A 153 -36.19 -0.86 -3.02
C ALA A 153 -34.99 -0.69 -2.08
N SER A 154 -34.24 -1.76 -1.81
CA SER A 154 -33.06 -1.73 -0.96
C SER A 154 -31.87 -1.05 -1.66
N ASP A 155 -31.15 -0.23 -0.91
CA ASP A 155 -29.90 0.40 -1.34
C ASP A 155 -28.72 -0.30 -0.65
N VAL A 156 -28.08 -1.23 -1.36
CA VAL A 156 -26.83 -1.86 -0.90
C VAL A 156 -25.72 -0.82 -0.94
N LYS A 157 -25.18 -0.49 0.22
CA LYS A 157 -24.10 0.52 0.36
C LYS A 157 -22.73 -0.12 0.21
N THR A 158 -22.49 -1.19 0.96
CA THR A 158 -21.18 -1.86 1.00
C THR A 158 -21.32 -3.32 1.42
N LEU A 159 -20.41 -4.14 0.93
CA LEU A 159 -20.17 -5.50 1.37
C LEU A 159 -18.93 -5.50 2.28
N LEU A 160 -19.03 -6.20 3.40
CA LEU A 160 -18.02 -6.31 4.44
C LEU A 160 -17.51 -7.76 4.55
N TRP A 161 -16.20 -7.96 4.42
CA TRP A 161 -15.52 -9.21 4.72
C TRP A 161 -14.97 -9.16 6.15
N GLY A 162 -15.48 -10.02 7.03
CA GLY A 162 -15.11 -10.06 8.44
C GLY A 162 -15.64 -8.87 9.26
N PRO A 163 -14.85 -8.31 10.23
CA PRO A 163 -13.44 -8.59 10.51
C PRO A 163 -13.23 -9.97 11.13
N LEU A 164 -12.25 -10.73 10.62
CA LEU A 164 -11.93 -12.05 11.16
C LEU A 164 -11.14 -11.90 12.47
N PRO A 165 -11.65 -12.43 13.61
CA PRO A 165 -10.97 -12.25 14.90
C PRO A 165 -9.89 -13.31 15.11
N VAL A 166 -8.64 -12.91 15.01
CA VAL A 166 -7.47 -13.80 15.12
C VAL A 166 -6.77 -13.61 16.46
N ALA A 167 -6.45 -14.69 17.16
CA ALA A 167 -5.76 -14.66 18.45
C ALA A 167 -4.27 -14.29 18.35
N ILE A 168 -3.68 -14.24 17.15
CA ILE A 168 -2.28 -13.86 16.92
C ILE A 168 -2.16 -12.34 16.90
N ASN A 169 -1.16 -11.81 17.67
CA ASN A 169 -0.82 -10.38 17.68
C ASN A 169 0.68 -10.09 17.80
N GLN A 170 1.53 -11.11 17.67
CA GLN A 170 2.98 -10.96 17.81
C GLN A 170 3.56 -10.12 16.68
N THR A 171 3.21 -10.41 15.45
CA THR A 171 3.57 -9.61 14.27
C THR A 171 2.34 -9.38 13.42
N VAL A 172 2.05 -8.12 13.15
CA VAL A 172 0.92 -7.69 12.31
C VAL A 172 1.47 -6.95 11.10
N GLY A 173 1.35 -7.56 9.93
CA GLY A 173 1.68 -6.96 8.64
C GLY A 173 0.43 -6.28 8.06
N GLU A 174 0.24 -5.03 8.41
CA GLU A 174 -1.00 -4.28 8.19
C GLU A 174 -1.35 -4.15 6.71
N ALA A 175 -0.37 -3.80 5.87
CA ALA A 175 -0.56 -3.62 4.43
C ALA A 175 -0.53 -4.96 3.68
N ALA A 176 0.34 -5.89 4.07
CA ALA A 176 0.40 -7.22 3.48
C ALA A 176 -0.80 -8.11 3.86
N GLY A 177 -1.55 -7.73 4.91
CA GLY A 177 -2.72 -8.45 5.38
C GLY A 177 -2.38 -9.78 6.06
N VAL A 178 -1.31 -9.83 6.88
CA VAL A 178 -0.81 -11.06 7.50
C VAL A 178 -0.59 -10.85 8.99
N VAL A 179 -1.13 -11.75 9.79
CA VAL A 179 -0.80 -11.86 11.22
C VAL A 179 -0.05 -13.15 11.47
N ARG A 180 1.05 -13.10 12.25
CA ARG A 180 1.87 -14.28 12.48
C ARG A 180 2.51 -14.28 13.88
N ASP A 181 2.71 -15.47 14.40
CA ASP A 181 3.63 -15.80 15.48
C ASP A 181 4.80 -16.65 14.94
N ASN A 182 5.50 -17.37 15.81
CA ASN A 182 6.62 -18.22 15.42
C ASN A 182 6.17 -19.57 14.82
N GLU A 183 4.89 -19.94 14.95
CA GLU A 183 4.35 -21.25 14.57
C GLU A 183 3.45 -21.18 13.34
N PHE A 184 2.64 -20.11 13.26
CA PHE A 184 1.60 -19.99 12.25
C PHE A 184 1.40 -18.56 11.77
N ALA A 185 0.99 -18.44 10.53
CA ALA A 185 0.58 -17.20 9.91
C ALA A 185 -0.82 -17.36 9.30
N ILE A 186 -1.67 -16.35 9.46
CA ILE A 186 -2.98 -16.25 8.82
C ILE A 186 -3.02 -14.96 8.02
N GLY A 187 -3.45 -15.04 6.76
CA GLY A 187 -3.52 -13.87 5.89
C GLY A 187 -4.85 -13.74 5.16
N LEU A 188 -5.24 -12.50 4.93
CA LEU A 188 -6.32 -12.06 4.05
C LEU A 188 -5.75 -11.09 3.03
N LYS A 189 -6.00 -11.34 1.74
CA LYS A 189 -5.52 -10.49 0.65
C LYS A 189 -6.69 -10.05 -0.23
N PRO A 190 -6.98 -8.75 -0.39
CA PRO A 190 -7.85 -8.24 -1.45
C PRO A 190 -7.27 -8.56 -2.83
N LEU A 191 -8.13 -8.92 -3.80
CA LEU A 191 -7.70 -9.42 -5.11
C LEU A 191 -8.09 -8.51 -6.28
N ASN A 192 -8.59 -7.31 -6.01
CA ASN A 192 -8.81 -6.26 -7.00
C ASN A 192 -8.85 -4.89 -6.31
N ASP A 193 -8.74 -3.80 -7.09
CA ASP A 193 -8.65 -2.44 -6.57
C ASP A 193 -9.90 -1.99 -5.81
N ARG A 194 -11.09 -2.48 -6.19
CA ARG A 194 -12.37 -2.13 -5.53
C ARG A 194 -12.65 -2.88 -4.24
N THR A 195 -11.98 -4.01 -4.02
CA THR A 195 -11.99 -4.69 -2.72
C THR A 195 -10.92 -4.04 -1.86
N GLU A 196 -11.32 -3.09 -1.02
CA GLU A 196 -10.41 -2.31 -0.20
C GLU A 196 -9.97 -3.09 1.03
N GLY A 197 -8.68 -3.19 1.23
CA GLY A 197 -8.08 -3.82 2.40
C GLY A 197 -8.04 -2.86 3.59
N ALA A 198 -9.20 -2.65 4.22
CA ALA A 198 -9.38 -1.69 5.30
C ALA A 198 -10.74 -1.92 5.98
N TRP A 199 -11.21 -0.90 6.70
CA TRP A 199 -12.58 -0.81 7.22
C TRP A 199 -13.21 0.54 6.87
N PRO A 200 -14.48 0.59 6.43
CA PRO A 200 -15.13 1.85 6.06
C PRO A 200 -15.32 2.76 7.26
N LYS A 201 -14.84 4.00 7.15
CA LYS A 201 -14.95 5.04 8.20
C LYS A 201 -16.40 5.37 8.57
N GLU A 202 -17.29 5.20 7.62
CA GLU A 202 -18.74 5.44 7.79
C GLU A 202 -19.39 4.45 8.78
N TYR A 203 -18.77 3.29 9.01
CA TYR A 203 -19.33 2.19 9.80
C TYR A 203 -18.35 1.62 10.83
N PRO A 204 -17.67 2.45 11.65
CA PRO A 204 -16.61 1.98 12.56
C PRO A 204 -17.16 1.00 13.63
N GLN A 205 -18.43 1.19 14.03
CA GLN A 205 -19.11 0.35 15.02
C GLN A 205 -19.29 -1.12 14.59
N TYR A 206 -19.19 -1.41 13.30
CA TYR A 206 -19.36 -2.77 12.77
C TYR A 206 -18.02 -3.53 12.60
N GLY A 207 -16.88 -2.85 12.80
CA GLY A 207 -15.54 -3.38 12.53
C GLY A 207 -14.67 -3.67 13.74
N TRP A 208 -15.17 -3.48 14.95
CA TRP A 208 -14.36 -3.46 16.18
C TRP A 208 -13.25 -2.39 16.15
N GLU A 209 -13.49 -1.26 15.48
CA GLU A 209 -12.50 -0.19 15.36
C GLU A 209 -12.11 0.41 16.71
N ASN A 210 -13.03 0.39 17.70
CA ASN A 210 -12.73 0.81 19.07
C ASN A 210 -11.78 -0.13 19.83
N ASP A 211 -11.60 -1.38 19.36
CA ASP A 211 -10.66 -2.34 19.93
C ASP A 211 -9.29 -2.28 19.26
N VAL A 212 -9.18 -1.57 18.13
CA VAL A 212 -7.91 -1.43 17.38
C VAL A 212 -6.93 -0.57 18.17
N ILE A 213 -5.72 -1.07 18.31
CA ILE A 213 -4.61 -0.39 18.97
C ILE A 213 -3.69 0.18 17.89
N ALA A 214 -3.38 1.48 17.98
CA ALA A 214 -2.42 2.11 17.09
C ALA A 214 -1.07 1.38 17.15
N ASN A 215 -0.54 1.02 15.98
CA ASN A 215 0.77 0.38 15.88
C ASN A 215 1.86 1.46 16.06
N PRO A 216 2.70 1.37 17.12
CA PRO A 216 3.74 2.37 17.38
C PRO A 216 4.84 2.38 16.31
N TYR A 217 4.91 1.34 15.49
CA TYR A 217 5.85 1.22 14.36
C TYR A 217 5.27 1.74 13.04
N ASN A 218 3.98 2.03 13.01
CA ASN A 218 3.32 2.60 11.84
C ASN A 218 3.03 4.09 12.07
N LEU A 219 3.85 4.96 11.50
CA LEU A 219 3.67 6.42 11.57
C LEU A 219 2.40 6.91 10.87
N TYR A 220 1.86 6.11 9.95
CA TYR A 220 0.82 6.52 9.03
C TYR A 220 -0.59 6.34 9.58
N VAL A 221 -0.77 5.56 10.65
CA VAL A 221 -2.09 5.16 11.17
C VAL A 221 -2.69 6.19 12.13
N ALA A 222 -1.90 7.07 12.73
CA ALA A 222 -2.40 7.95 13.79
C ALA A 222 -3.38 9.03 13.31
N SER A 223 -3.49 9.31 12.01
CA SER A 223 -4.27 10.43 11.48
C SER A 223 -5.06 10.15 10.19
N MET A 224 -5.06 8.93 9.68
CA MET A 224 -5.65 8.64 8.36
C MET A 224 -6.55 7.43 8.37
N GLU A 225 -7.31 7.25 7.27
CA GLU A 225 -8.17 6.09 7.07
C GLU A 225 -7.45 4.79 7.44
N PRO A 226 -8.14 3.84 8.08
CA PRO A 226 -7.57 2.54 8.42
C PRO A 226 -7.34 1.70 7.14
N TRP A 227 -6.29 2.02 6.41
CA TRP A 227 -5.90 1.32 5.16
C TRP A 227 -5.27 -0.04 5.39
N SER A 228 -5.56 -0.64 6.53
CA SER A 228 -4.92 -1.85 7.02
C SER A 228 -5.85 -3.04 6.91
N VAL A 229 -5.49 -4.01 6.07
CA VAL A 229 -6.17 -5.32 6.04
C VAL A 229 -6.08 -5.99 7.40
N ALA A 230 -4.88 -5.97 8.02
CA ALA A 230 -4.66 -6.49 9.35
C ALA A 230 -4.49 -5.34 10.34
N ALA A 231 -5.16 -5.41 11.50
CA ALA A 231 -4.97 -4.44 12.57
C ALA A 231 -4.86 -5.14 13.93
N LYS A 232 -3.96 -4.63 14.79
CA LYS A 232 -3.76 -5.15 16.13
C LYS A 232 -4.89 -4.72 17.06
N THR A 233 -5.30 -5.63 17.95
CA THR A 233 -6.28 -5.35 19.01
C THR A 233 -5.72 -5.77 20.37
N SER A 234 -6.41 -5.39 21.44
CA SER A 234 -6.04 -5.81 22.81
C SER A 234 -6.14 -7.33 23.04
N TRP A 235 -6.95 -8.02 22.22
CA TRP A 235 -7.24 -9.46 22.34
C TRP A 235 -6.64 -10.32 21.21
N GLY A 236 -5.90 -9.72 20.28
CA GLY A 236 -5.33 -10.40 19.12
C GLY A 236 -5.16 -9.45 17.96
N ALA A 237 -5.75 -9.80 16.82
CA ALA A 237 -5.80 -8.97 15.62
C ALA A 237 -7.09 -9.21 14.85
N VAL A 238 -7.39 -8.31 13.91
CA VAL A 238 -8.45 -8.46 12.91
C VAL A 238 -7.85 -8.54 11.51
N LEU A 239 -8.49 -9.34 10.63
CA LEU A 239 -8.27 -9.34 9.19
C LEU A 239 -9.58 -8.92 8.50
N ARG A 240 -9.53 -7.95 7.57
CA ARG A 240 -10.73 -7.27 7.10
C ARG A 240 -10.58 -6.67 5.71
N ALA A 241 -11.69 -6.62 5.00
CA ALA A 241 -11.81 -5.92 3.72
C ALA A 241 -13.27 -5.50 3.48
N PHE A 242 -13.47 -4.63 2.52
CA PHE A 242 -14.82 -4.20 2.12
C PHE A 242 -14.87 -3.80 0.65
N THR A 243 -16.09 -3.66 0.13
CA THR A 243 -16.33 -3.12 -1.22
C THR A 243 -17.56 -2.25 -1.19
N PHE A 244 -17.42 -0.99 -1.58
CA PHE A 244 -18.57 -0.09 -1.77
C PHE A 244 -19.26 -0.37 -3.11
N ASP A 245 -20.59 -0.20 -3.11
CA ASP A 245 -21.40 -0.14 -4.32
C ASP A 245 -21.42 1.30 -4.85
N TYR A 246 -20.80 1.54 -5.99
CA TYR A 246 -20.78 2.84 -6.67
C TYR A 246 -21.71 2.90 -7.89
N THR A 247 -22.65 1.97 -8.03
CA THR A 247 -23.68 2.03 -9.07
C THR A 247 -24.70 3.15 -8.82
N ARG A 248 -24.74 3.66 -7.59
CA ARG A 248 -25.53 4.81 -7.15
C ARG A 248 -24.63 5.89 -6.56
N ARG A 249 -25.13 7.12 -6.48
CA ARG A 249 -24.43 8.19 -5.77
C ARG A 249 -24.20 7.82 -4.31
N ARG A 250 -22.99 8.09 -3.83
CA ARG A 250 -22.56 7.84 -2.45
C ARG A 250 -22.03 9.11 -1.81
N GLU A 251 -22.11 9.20 -0.51
CA GLU A 251 -21.34 10.14 0.28
C GLU A 251 -20.32 9.33 1.08
N ARG A 252 -19.03 9.62 0.88
CA ARG A 252 -17.91 8.96 1.53
C ARG A 252 -17.15 9.98 2.39
N LEU A 253 -16.67 9.51 3.55
CA LEU A 253 -15.76 10.32 4.36
C LEU A 253 -14.33 10.21 3.79
N ASN A 254 -13.71 11.36 3.53
CA ASN A 254 -12.31 11.38 3.17
C ASN A 254 -11.39 11.20 4.38
N ALA A 255 -10.06 11.30 4.19
CA ALA A 255 -9.09 11.14 5.27
C ALA A 255 -9.34 12.07 6.48
N ASN A 256 -9.91 13.24 6.27
CA ASN A 256 -10.19 14.25 7.31
C ASN A 256 -11.65 14.22 7.79
N ASP A 257 -12.36 13.09 7.63
CA ASP A 257 -13.78 12.92 7.98
C ASP A 257 -14.74 13.92 7.29
N TYR A 258 -14.30 14.46 6.15
CA TYR A 258 -15.10 15.37 5.35
C TYR A 258 -15.97 14.59 4.35
N PRO A 259 -17.30 14.84 4.29
CA PRO A 259 -18.19 14.12 3.40
C PRO A 259 -18.00 14.56 1.93
N ILE A 260 -17.67 13.62 1.08
CA ILE A 260 -17.47 13.82 -0.36
C ILE A 260 -18.57 13.08 -1.13
N PRO A 261 -19.33 13.78 -1.97
CA PRO A 261 -20.30 13.14 -2.85
C PRO A 261 -19.60 12.48 -4.04
N LEU A 262 -19.76 11.17 -4.20
CA LEU A 262 -19.15 10.36 -5.25
C LEU A 262 -20.18 9.78 -6.20
N GLY A 263 -19.75 9.54 -7.45
CA GLY A 263 -20.41 8.77 -8.46
C GLY A 263 -21.74 9.28 -8.96
N PRO A 264 -22.63 8.46 -9.61
CA PRO A 264 -22.42 7.01 -9.78
C PRO A 264 -21.34 6.68 -10.81
N LEU A 265 -20.77 5.48 -10.72
CA LEU A 265 -20.00 4.83 -11.76
C LEU A 265 -20.91 3.88 -12.56
N ASP A 266 -20.32 3.12 -13.47
CA ASP A 266 -21.03 2.13 -14.28
C ASP A 266 -21.56 0.93 -13.48
N SER A 267 -22.30 0.04 -14.12
CA SER A 267 -22.92 -1.13 -13.49
C SER A 267 -21.88 -2.15 -12.98
N ALA A 268 -20.63 -2.13 -13.49
CA ALA A 268 -19.56 -2.99 -13.00
C ALA A 268 -19.03 -2.56 -11.63
N ALA A 269 -19.38 -1.36 -11.17
CA ALA A 269 -18.96 -0.82 -9.88
C ALA A 269 -19.86 -1.24 -8.70
N SER A 270 -20.62 -2.34 -8.82
CA SER A 270 -21.39 -2.96 -7.74
C SER A 270 -20.48 -3.75 -6.78
N VAL A 271 -21.03 -4.24 -5.68
CA VAL A 271 -20.31 -5.16 -4.77
C VAL A 271 -20.09 -6.56 -5.38
N ILE A 272 -20.72 -6.88 -6.51
CA ILE A 272 -20.43 -8.11 -7.27
C ILE A 272 -18.99 -8.04 -7.81
N GLY A 273 -18.27 -9.15 -7.72
CA GLY A 273 -16.85 -9.21 -8.04
C GLY A 273 -15.92 -8.79 -6.87
N SER A 274 -16.49 -8.41 -5.71
CA SER A 274 -15.71 -8.30 -4.47
C SER A 274 -15.00 -9.61 -4.19
N LYS A 275 -13.65 -9.58 -4.01
CA LYS A 275 -12.87 -10.81 -4.00
C LYS A 275 -11.69 -10.73 -3.02
N ILE A 276 -11.54 -11.79 -2.23
CA ILE A 276 -10.42 -11.95 -1.30
C ILE A 276 -9.77 -13.32 -1.45
N ALA A 277 -8.50 -13.43 -1.05
CA ALA A 277 -7.85 -14.70 -0.72
C ALA A 277 -7.69 -14.82 0.79
N LEU A 278 -7.91 -16.04 1.31
CA LEU A 278 -7.54 -16.42 2.67
C LEU A 278 -6.52 -17.54 2.61
N TYR A 279 -5.59 -17.55 3.58
CA TYR A 279 -4.60 -18.60 3.71
C TYR A 279 -4.08 -18.73 5.13
N GLY A 280 -3.61 -19.93 5.46
CA GLY A 280 -2.78 -20.19 6.61
C GLY A 280 -1.52 -20.93 6.21
N SER A 281 -0.40 -20.62 6.86
CA SER A 281 0.89 -21.26 6.55
C SER A 281 1.86 -21.25 7.72
N ALA A 282 2.94 -22.02 7.58
CA ALA A 282 4.16 -21.76 8.34
C ALA A 282 4.70 -20.36 8.00
N PRO A 283 5.23 -19.60 8.98
CA PRO A 283 5.67 -18.22 8.78
C PRO A 283 6.69 -18.04 7.65
N GLU A 284 7.60 -19.00 7.46
CA GLU A 284 8.63 -18.98 6.41
C GLU A 284 8.07 -19.14 5.00
N LEU A 285 6.86 -19.70 4.86
CA LEU A 285 6.20 -19.92 3.56
C LEU A 285 5.31 -18.74 3.12
N VAL A 286 5.06 -17.74 3.95
CA VAL A 286 4.14 -16.64 3.65
C VAL A 286 4.48 -15.96 2.33
N THR A 287 5.76 -15.61 2.09
CA THR A 287 6.17 -14.96 0.84
C THR A 287 5.94 -15.86 -0.37
N THR A 288 6.08 -17.17 -0.22
CA THR A 288 5.78 -18.14 -1.28
C THR A 288 4.29 -18.14 -1.63
N ILE A 289 3.42 -18.13 -0.61
CA ILE A 289 1.97 -18.08 -0.82
C ILE A 289 1.54 -16.77 -1.44
N LEU A 290 2.05 -15.63 -0.92
CA LEU A 290 1.77 -14.31 -1.50
C LEU A 290 2.22 -14.21 -2.97
N SER A 291 3.37 -14.81 -3.33
CA SER A 291 3.84 -14.90 -4.71
C SER A 291 2.89 -15.73 -5.58
N PHE A 292 2.39 -16.89 -5.08
CA PHE A 292 1.41 -17.69 -5.80
C PHE A 292 0.04 -17.00 -5.90
N ILE A 293 -0.39 -16.24 -4.87
CA ILE A 293 -1.60 -15.42 -4.97
C ILE A 293 -1.41 -14.37 -6.05
N ALA A 294 -0.32 -13.61 -6.02
CA ALA A 294 -0.09 -12.52 -6.98
C ALA A 294 -0.08 -13.05 -8.42
N SER A 295 0.67 -14.12 -8.70
CA SER A 295 0.73 -14.73 -10.04
C SER A 295 -0.56 -15.47 -10.45
N GLY A 296 -1.22 -16.13 -9.50
CA GLY A 296 -2.43 -16.93 -9.75
C GLY A 296 -3.72 -16.13 -9.90
N GLU A 297 -3.72 -14.86 -9.39
CA GLU A 297 -4.86 -13.94 -9.42
C GLU A 297 -4.60 -12.70 -10.29
N ASN A 298 -3.51 -12.72 -11.09
CA ASN A 298 -3.10 -11.63 -11.98
C ASN A 298 -2.92 -10.26 -11.28
N LEU A 299 -2.43 -10.28 -10.04
CA LEU A 299 -2.03 -9.05 -9.35
C LEU A 299 -0.67 -8.56 -9.91
N PRO A 300 -0.31 -7.29 -9.70
CA PRO A 300 1.00 -6.79 -10.07
C PRO A 300 2.16 -7.66 -9.54
N TYR A 301 3.11 -7.98 -10.39
CA TYR A 301 4.26 -8.84 -10.07
C TYR A 301 5.57 -8.24 -10.61
N PRO A 302 5.94 -7.01 -10.19
CA PRO A 302 7.20 -6.42 -10.63
C PRO A 302 8.40 -7.23 -10.13
N THR A 303 9.48 -7.21 -10.91
CA THR A 303 10.70 -7.94 -10.59
C THR A 303 11.91 -7.01 -10.50
N GLN A 304 12.95 -7.48 -9.81
CA GLN A 304 14.28 -6.89 -9.78
C GLN A 304 15.28 -7.97 -10.19
N ASN A 305 16.00 -7.77 -11.28
CA ASN A 305 16.88 -8.78 -11.87
C ASN A 305 16.16 -10.11 -12.13
N GLY A 306 14.90 -10.06 -12.56
CA GLY A 306 14.06 -11.23 -12.82
C GLY A 306 13.51 -11.95 -11.58
N GLN A 307 13.79 -11.48 -10.37
CA GLN A 307 13.24 -11.99 -9.11
C GLN A 307 12.09 -11.11 -8.61
N TRP A 308 11.05 -11.72 -8.05
CA TRP A 308 9.93 -10.96 -7.46
C TRP A 308 10.41 -9.91 -6.45
N GLN A 309 9.99 -8.66 -6.64
CA GLN A 309 10.49 -7.51 -5.86
C GLN A 309 10.35 -7.67 -4.33
N LYS A 310 9.36 -8.46 -3.84
CA LYS A 310 9.12 -8.62 -2.40
C LYS A 310 10.18 -9.48 -1.69
N VAL A 311 11.02 -10.18 -2.45
CA VAL A 311 12.11 -11.00 -1.90
C VAL A 311 13.47 -10.65 -2.49
N ALA A 312 13.51 -9.80 -3.53
CA ALA A 312 14.74 -9.40 -4.18
C ALA A 312 15.56 -8.42 -3.31
N GLN A 313 16.85 -8.72 -3.05
CA GLN A 313 17.76 -7.82 -2.34
C GLN A 313 17.88 -6.45 -3.05
N ALA A 314 17.82 -6.46 -4.37
CA ALA A 314 17.88 -5.25 -5.20
C ALA A 314 16.74 -4.26 -4.94
N SER A 315 15.61 -4.68 -4.34
CA SER A 315 14.53 -3.78 -3.95
C SER A 315 14.91 -2.81 -2.84
N GLY A 316 15.86 -3.20 -1.98
CA GLY A 316 16.39 -2.41 -0.86
C GLY A 316 17.74 -1.73 -1.16
N GLN A 317 18.11 -1.58 -2.44
CA GLN A 317 19.37 -0.91 -2.79
C GLN A 317 19.31 0.60 -2.55
N SER A 318 20.48 1.19 -2.29
CA SER A 318 20.63 2.63 -2.12
C SER A 318 20.52 3.39 -3.43
N SER A 319 20.25 4.70 -3.36
CA SER A 319 20.19 5.60 -4.50
C SER A 319 20.89 6.92 -4.19
N PHE A 320 21.39 7.62 -5.21
CA PHE A 320 21.72 9.04 -5.08
C PHE A 320 20.47 9.88 -5.33
N VAL A 321 20.24 10.85 -4.45
CA VAL A 321 19.15 11.82 -4.48
C VAL A 321 19.78 13.18 -4.74
N LEU A 322 19.69 13.69 -5.98
CA LEU A 322 20.37 14.89 -6.41
C LEU A 322 19.37 15.99 -6.76
N ASP A 323 19.37 17.06 -5.96
CA ASP A 323 18.42 18.17 -6.10
C ASP A 323 18.65 19.01 -7.36
N ASP A 324 19.91 19.10 -7.83
CA ASP A 324 20.35 19.88 -8.99
C ASP A 324 20.70 19.01 -10.21
N LEU A 325 20.15 17.80 -10.30
CA LEU A 325 20.34 16.91 -11.46
C LEU A 325 19.72 17.53 -12.71
N ASP A 326 20.51 17.66 -13.77
CA ASP A 326 20.09 18.22 -15.04
C ASP A 326 20.80 17.60 -16.25
N THR A 327 20.44 18.07 -17.46
CA THR A 327 21.05 17.62 -18.72
C THR A 327 22.55 17.87 -18.84
N ASP A 328 23.09 18.87 -18.16
CA ASP A 328 24.50 19.27 -18.26
C ASP A 328 25.39 18.45 -17.31
N ASN A 329 24.82 18.00 -16.19
CA ASN A 329 25.59 17.31 -15.14
C ASN A 329 25.33 15.81 -15.03
N VAL A 330 24.27 15.27 -15.64
CA VAL A 330 23.87 13.85 -15.52
C VAL A 330 24.98 12.86 -15.86
N GLY A 331 25.81 13.13 -16.87
CA GLY A 331 26.94 12.25 -17.23
C GLY A 331 28.02 12.16 -16.12
N LYS A 332 28.26 13.25 -15.36
CA LYS A 332 29.15 13.24 -14.20
C LYS A 332 28.49 12.57 -13.00
N ALA A 333 27.20 12.87 -12.77
CA ALA A 333 26.39 12.25 -11.71
C ALA A 333 26.36 10.73 -11.85
N ALA A 334 26.14 10.21 -13.07
CA ALA A 334 26.15 8.79 -13.35
C ALA A 334 27.51 8.13 -13.10
N ARG A 335 28.62 8.80 -13.43
CA ARG A 335 29.97 8.30 -13.09
C ARG A 335 30.19 8.25 -11.58
N PHE A 336 29.76 9.25 -10.83
CA PHE A 336 29.86 9.25 -9.37
C PHE A 336 29.02 8.12 -8.76
N ALA A 337 27.77 7.94 -9.21
CA ALA A 337 26.93 6.84 -8.76
C ALA A 337 27.58 5.48 -9.03
N ASN A 338 28.06 5.24 -10.24
CA ASN A 338 28.77 4.00 -10.61
C ASN A 338 30.03 3.79 -9.73
N SER A 339 30.83 4.85 -9.48
CA SER A 339 32.00 4.78 -8.61
C SER A 339 31.63 4.39 -7.17
N ALA A 340 30.46 4.80 -6.69
CA ALA A 340 29.92 4.41 -5.39
C ALA A 340 29.22 3.03 -5.40
N GLY A 341 29.16 2.35 -6.55
CA GLY A 341 28.40 1.10 -6.69
C GLY A 341 26.89 1.28 -6.61
N ILE A 342 26.38 2.47 -6.90
CA ILE A 342 24.97 2.82 -6.89
C ILE A 342 24.43 2.86 -8.32
N ASN A 343 23.31 2.20 -8.57
CA ASN A 343 22.72 2.02 -9.90
C ASN A 343 21.54 2.95 -10.18
N TYR A 344 21.18 3.85 -9.25
CA TYR A 344 20.05 4.76 -9.40
C TYR A 344 20.40 6.20 -9.02
N LEU A 345 20.14 7.11 -9.94
CA LEU A 345 20.04 8.55 -9.69
C LEU A 345 18.57 8.93 -9.55
N TYR A 346 18.27 9.79 -8.61
CA TYR A 346 16.90 10.21 -8.33
C TYR A 346 16.87 11.73 -8.17
N SER A 347 15.99 12.39 -8.91
CA SER A 347 15.81 13.84 -8.80
C SER A 347 14.54 14.18 -8.04
N PRO A 348 14.62 14.66 -6.78
CA PRO A 348 13.48 15.18 -6.03
C PRO A 348 13.12 16.61 -6.46
N LYS A 349 14.07 17.36 -6.95
CA LYS A 349 13.99 18.76 -7.35
C LYS A 349 13.05 19.58 -6.45
N TYR A 350 13.54 19.90 -5.25
CA TYR A 350 12.82 20.69 -4.25
C TYR A 350 11.44 20.07 -3.88
N ASP A 351 11.36 18.74 -3.79
CA ASP A 351 10.18 17.96 -3.39
C ASP A 351 9.00 18.01 -4.39
N LEU A 352 9.13 18.63 -5.53
CA LEU A 352 8.08 18.65 -6.58
C LEU A 352 8.38 17.68 -7.72
N GLY A 353 9.65 17.40 -7.98
CA GLY A 353 10.13 16.67 -9.15
C GLY A 353 10.47 17.58 -10.35
N PRO A 354 11.05 17.03 -11.42
CA PRO A 354 11.52 17.79 -12.58
C PRO A 354 10.38 18.16 -13.55
N TRP A 355 9.32 18.79 -13.02
CA TRP A 355 8.10 19.10 -13.78
C TRP A 355 7.88 20.58 -13.94
N GLN A 356 7.32 20.98 -15.10
CA GLN A 356 6.81 22.34 -15.33
C GLN A 356 5.63 22.65 -14.40
N SER A 357 4.75 21.63 -14.26
CA SER A 357 3.64 21.61 -13.30
C SER A 357 3.34 20.16 -12.93
N THR A 358 2.86 19.93 -11.73
CA THR A 358 2.23 18.66 -11.35
C THR A 358 0.80 18.62 -11.87
N GLY A 359 0.30 17.43 -12.22
CA GLY A 359 -0.95 17.21 -12.94
C GLY A 359 -0.69 16.60 -14.31
N HIS A 360 -0.27 17.36 -15.29
CA HIS A 360 0.14 16.85 -16.60
C HIS A 360 1.56 16.27 -16.64
N TYR A 361 2.40 16.57 -15.64
CA TYR A 361 3.76 16.02 -15.49
C TYR A 361 4.60 16.14 -16.78
N GLN A 362 4.65 17.33 -17.35
CA GLN A 362 5.58 17.66 -18.43
C GLN A 362 6.93 18.02 -17.84
N PHE A 363 8.02 17.46 -18.39
CA PHE A 363 9.35 17.76 -17.92
C PHE A 363 9.72 19.23 -18.07
N ASP A 364 10.38 19.77 -17.06
CA ASP A 364 10.92 21.14 -17.10
C ASP A 364 12.30 21.20 -17.81
N SER A 365 12.90 22.40 -17.86
CA SER A 365 14.17 22.62 -18.55
C SER A 365 15.33 21.80 -18.01
N SER A 366 15.34 21.42 -16.72
CA SER A 366 16.40 20.57 -16.14
C SER A 366 16.45 19.18 -16.78
N PHE A 367 15.29 18.66 -17.19
CA PHE A 367 15.17 17.41 -17.94
C PHE A 367 14.94 17.63 -19.43
N GLY A 368 15.44 18.78 -19.98
CA GLY A 368 15.39 19.10 -21.39
C GLY A 368 14.04 19.53 -21.92
N GLY A 369 13.09 19.94 -21.06
CA GLY A 369 11.84 20.59 -21.40
C GLY A 369 10.79 19.72 -22.13
N SER A 370 11.04 18.45 -22.33
CA SER A 370 10.17 17.52 -23.06
C SER A 370 10.52 16.06 -22.78
N ASP A 371 9.64 15.11 -23.16
CA ASP A 371 9.93 13.68 -23.08
C ASP A 371 11.20 13.29 -23.84
N ASN A 372 11.42 13.85 -25.04
CA ASN A 372 12.62 13.56 -25.84
C ASN A 372 13.89 14.14 -25.19
N GLY A 373 13.79 15.28 -24.48
CA GLY A 373 14.90 15.83 -23.71
C GLY A 373 15.25 14.95 -22.52
N ALA A 374 14.23 14.51 -21.78
CA ALA A 374 14.40 13.61 -20.65
C ALA A 374 14.90 12.22 -21.08
N GLU A 375 14.48 11.69 -22.23
CA GLU A 375 15.00 10.44 -22.80
C GLU A 375 16.52 10.52 -23.04
N LYS A 376 17.03 11.63 -23.60
CA LYS A 376 18.45 11.84 -23.80
C LYS A 376 19.23 11.89 -22.48
N LEU A 377 18.67 12.54 -21.46
CA LEU A 377 19.24 12.56 -20.11
C LEU A 377 19.33 11.15 -19.53
N VAL A 378 18.26 10.35 -19.65
CA VAL A 378 18.23 8.96 -19.19
C VAL A 378 19.23 8.09 -19.95
N ASP A 379 19.33 8.23 -21.28
CA ASP A 379 20.30 7.48 -22.09
C ASP A 379 21.75 7.82 -21.73
N THR A 380 22.04 9.08 -21.44
CA THR A 380 23.38 9.50 -20.94
C THR A 380 23.74 8.80 -19.62
N ALA A 381 22.81 8.71 -18.68
CA ALA A 381 23.06 7.97 -17.43
C ALA A 381 23.25 6.47 -17.68
N LYS A 382 22.47 5.90 -18.58
CA LYS A 382 22.49 4.49 -18.94
C LYS A 382 23.83 4.06 -19.55
N GLU A 383 24.54 4.92 -20.28
CA GLU A 383 25.88 4.67 -20.78
C GLU A 383 26.88 4.33 -19.65
N CYS A 384 26.63 4.84 -18.44
CA CYS A 384 27.40 4.50 -17.23
C CYS A 384 26.78 3.34 -16.43
N GLY A 385 25.76 2.63 -16.94
CA GLY A 385 25.06 1.57 -16.22
C GLY A 385 24.13 2.06 -15.11
N VAL A 386 23.75 3.34 -15.13
CA VAL A 386 22.94 3.97 -14.09
C VAL A 386 21.54 4.29 -14.62
N ARG A 387 20.53 4.07 -13.80
CA ARG A 387 19.11 4.32 -14.08
C ARG A 387 18.69 5.64 -13.45
N VAL A 388 17.78 6.36 -14.10
CA VAL A 388 17.28 7.65 -13.62
C VAL A 388 15.87 7.47 -13.05
N GLY A 389 15.61 8.14 -11.95
CA GLY A 389 14.33 8.25 -11.26
C GLY A 389 13.83 9.68 -11.11
N VAL A 390 12.55 9.79 -10.83
CA VAL A 390 11.86 11.06 -10.62
C VAL A 390 10.97 11.00 -9.38
N HIS A 391 10.74 12.15 -8.81
CA HIS A 391 9.77 12.37 -7.74
C HIS A 391 8.47 12.95 -8.30
N THR A 392 7.35 12.59 -7.71
CA THR A 392 6.06 13.22 -7.98
C THR A 392 5.33 13.52 -6.68
N MET A 393 4.75 14.69 -6.58
CA MET A 393 3.63 14.91 -5.69
C MET A 393 2.40 14.33 -6.41
N SER A 394 2.00 13.12 -5.99
CA SER A 394 1.04 12.28 -6.71
C SER A 394 -0.40 12.75 -6.51
N ASP A 395 -1.21 12.77 -7.59
CA ASP A 395 -2.54 13.37 -7.65
C ASP A 395 -2.57 14.80 -7.10
N PHE A 396 -1.50 15.52 -7.35
CA PHE A 396 -1.29 16.89 -6.94
C PHE A 396 -1.33 17.74 -8.21
N ILE A 397 -2.24 18.70 -8.27
CA ILE A 397 -2.41 19.57 -9.43
C ILE A 397 -1.91 20.95 -9.05
N SER A 398 -0.84 21.39 -9.71
CA SER A 398 -0.23 22.72 -9.48
C SER A 398 -1.21 23.84 -9.76
N VAL A 399 -1.21 24.83 -8.87
CA VAL A 399 -2.04 26.02 -8.97
C VAL A 399 -1.21 27.30 -9.15
N SER A 400 0.13 27.18 -9.04
CA SER A 400 1.09 28.28 -9.26
C SER A 400 2.47 27.68 -9.68
N PRO A 401 2.83 27.68 -10.97
CA PRO A 401 1.95 28.02 -12.10
C PRO A 401 0.77 27.08 -12.22
N PRO A 402 -0.38 27.55 -12.72
CA PRO A 402 -1.56 26.72 -12.82
C PRO A 402 -1.40 25.67 -13.93
N ASP A 403 -1.65 24.40 -13.57
CA ASP A 403 -1.73 23.30 -14.52
C ASP A 403 -2.98 23.46 -15.44
N PRO A 404 -3.00 22.94 -16.67
CA PRO A 404 -4.16 22.98 -17.54
C PRO A 404 -5.47 22.46 -16.92
N TYR A 405 -5.43 21.52 -15.99
CA TYR A 405 -6.65 21.07 -15.28
C TYR A 405 -7.34 22.16 -14.46
N VAL A 406 -6.59 23.12 -13.91
CA VAL A 406 -7.16 24.23 -13.15
C VAL A 406 -7.26 25.53 -13.94
N SER A 407 -6.57 25.63 -15.07
CA SER A 407 -6.62 26.81 -15.93
C SER A 407 -8.01 26.94 -16.60
N PRO A 408 -8.55 28.17 -16.74
CA PRO A 408 -9.87 28.36 -17.35
C PRO A 408 -9.94 27.93 -18.84
N PRO A 409 -10.96 27.19 -19.28
CA PRO A 409 -12.03 26.60 -18.45
C PRO A 409 -11.52 25.39 -17.62
N ALA A 410 -11.65 25.48 -16.31
CA ALA A 410 -11.15 24.43 -15.41
C ALA A 410 -11.87 23.10 -15.65
N ASP A 411 -11.11 22.00 -15.55
CA ASP A 411 -11.64 20.65 -15.79
C ASP A 411 -12.80 20.33 -14.82
N PRO A 412 -13.96 19.89 -15.33
CA PRO A 412 -15.09 19.52 -14.48
C PRO A 412 -14.85 18.30 -13.59
N ARG A 413 -13.82 17.51 -13.88
CA ARG A 413 -13.45 16.29 -13.15
C ARG A 413 -12.54 16.56 -11.94
N LEU A 414 -12.18 17.82 -11.64
CA LEU A 414 -11.52 18.16 -10.39
C LEU A 414 -12.36 17.67 -9.20
N ALA A 415 -11.69 17.26 -8.12
CA ALA A 415 -12.36 16.78 -6.93
C ALA A 415 -13.18 17.90 -6.27
N LEU A 416 -14.48 17.66 -6.16
CA LEU A 416 -15.43 18.59 -5.55
C LEU A 416 -16.12 17.94 -4.36
N GLY A 417 -16.27 18.70 -3.29
CA GLY A 417 -17.09 18.33 -2.13
C GLY A 417 -18.56 18.71 -2.29
N GLY A 418 -19.20 18.99 -1.19
CA GLY A 418 -20.61 19.44 -1.18
C GLY A 418 -20.82 20.72 -1.97
N GLN A 419 -22.05 20.93 -2.46
CA GLN A 419 -22.44 22.12 -3.18
C GLN A 419 -23.74 22.70 -2.64
N ALA A 420 -23.93 24.01 -2.78
CA ALA A 420 -25.15 24.71 -2.44
C ALA A 420 -25.44 25.82 -3.49
N PRO A 421 -26.70 26.16 -3.75
CA PRO A 421 -27.01 27.26 -4.66
C PRO A 421 -26.77 28.62 -3.99
N LEU A 422 -26.37 29.63 -4.78
CA LEU A 422 -26.42 31.01 -4.34
C LEU A 422 -27.84 31.39 -3.90
N SER A 423 -28.01 31.97 -2.72
CA SER A 423 -29.30 32.52 -2.26
C SER A 423 -29.56 33.95 -2.72
N ARG A 424 -28.50 34.66 -3.18
CA ARG A 424 -28.50 36.02 -3.75
C ARG A 424 -27.62 36.08 -4.97
N ASN A 425 -27.81 37.13 -5.79
CA ASN A 425 -26.88 37.43 -6.86
C ASN A 425 -25.51 37.78 -6.30
N LEU A 426 -24.45 37.37 -6.98
CA LEU A 426 -23.06 37.66 -6.66
C LEU A 426 -22.49 38.59 -7.73
N SER A 427 -21.96 39.76 -7.33
CA SER A 427 -21.23 40.64 -8.23
C SER A 427 -19.77 40.21 -8.39
N ALA A 428 -19.11 40.59 -9.47
CA ALA A 428 -17.70 40.26 -9.69
C ALA A 428 -16.74 40.83 -8.61
N THR A 429 -17.15 41.89 -7.92
CA THR A 429 -16.35 42.57 -6.89
C THR A 429 -16.75 42.25 -5.46
N SER A 430 -17.72 41.35 -5.26
CA SER A 430 -18.20 41.01 -3.92
C SER A 430 -17.10 40.30 -3.13
N ASN A 431 -16.92 40.70 -1.87
CA ASN A 431 -16.06 40.04 -0.87
C ASN A 431 -16.83 39.06 0.05
N MET A 432 -18.09 38.83 -0.28
CA MET A 432 -19.05 38.01 0.47
C MET A 432 -20.07 37.39 -0.47
N LEU A 433 -20.46 36.13 -0.20
CA LEU A 433 -21.55 35.47 -0.88
C LEU A 433 -22.49 34.76 0.09
N PHE A 434 -23.69 34.42 -0.38
CA PHE A 434 -24.75 33.81 0.43
C PHE A 434 -25.24 32.54 -0.25
N LEU A 435 -25.36 31.44 0.53
CA LEU A 435 -25.75 30.13 0.07
C LEU A 435 -27.07 29.66 0.67
N GLY A 436 -27.86 28.99 -0.12
CA GLY A 436 -29.12 28.36 0.32
C GLY A 436 -28.91 27.04 1.10
N GLY A 437 -27.70 26.62 1.28
CA GLY A 437 -27.28 25.42 2.02
C GLY A 437 -25.88 25.55 2.58
N TYR A 438 -25.49 24.63 3.48
CA TYR A 438 -24.15 24.59 4.05
C TYR A 438 -23.17 23.99 3.02
N VAL A 439 -22.02 24.64 2.88
CA VAL A 439 -20.85 24.08 2.24
C VAL A 439 -19.80 23.89 3.32
N PRO A 440 -19.48 22.64 3.68
CA PRO A 440 -18.61 22.35 4.83
C PRO A 440 -17.20 22.95 4.65
N VAL A 441 -16.60 23.38 5.73
CA VAL A 441 -15.20 23.80 5.81
C VAL A 441 -14.33 22.55 5.91
N GLN A 442 -13.25 22.49 5.16
CA GLN A 442 -12.31 21.39 5.22
C GLN A 442 -11.22 21.69 6.26
N ASP A 443 -11.14 20.87 7.31
CA ASP A 443 -10.10 21.01 8.33
C ASP A 443 -8.72 20.58 7.81
N GLY A 444 -7.66 21.13 8.44
CA GLY A 444 -6.28 20.73 8.15
C GLY A 444 -5.72 21.24 6.81
N ILE A 445 -6.36 22.22 6.19
CA ILE A 445 -5.86 22.91 5.00
C ILE A 445 -5.71 24.42 5.26
N ASN A 446 -4.73 25.03 4.58
CA ASN A 446 -4.46 26.46 4.77
C ASN A 446 -5.48 27.33 4.02
N LYS A 447 -5.96 26.91 2.87
CA LYS A 447 -6.78 27.71 1.97
C LYS A 447 -8.10 27.06 1.62
N GLN A 448 -9.20 27.64 2.07
CA GLN A 448 -10.55 27.18 1.75
C GLN A 448 -10.96 27.65 0.35
N MET A 449 -11.44 26.75 -0.51
CA MET A 449 -11.71 27.05 -1.93
C MET A 449 -13.13 26.70 -2.35
N LEU A 450 -13.74 27.56 -3.16
CA LEU A 450 -15.02 27.36 -3.84
C LEU A 450 -14.82 27.45 -5.36
N ARG A 451 -15.74 26.83 -6.09
CA ARG A 451 -15.87 26.98 -7.54
C ARG A 451 -17.28 27.43 -7.90
N ILE A 452 -17.36 28.47 -8.71
CA ILE A 452 -18.61 28.96 -9.34
C ILE A 452 -18.37 29.02 -10.84
N GLY A 453 -18.95 28.11 -11.61
CA GLY A 453 -18.65 28.00 -13.03
C GLY A 453 -17.15 27.77 -13.29
N ASN A 454 -16.49 28.75 -13.92
CA ASN A 454 -15.05 28.72 -14.20
C ASN A 454 -14.21 29.52 -13.17
N GLU A 455 -14.83 30.15 -12.19
CA GLU A 455 -14.14 30.94 -11.20
C GLU A 455 -13.80 30.14 -9.95
N PHE A 456 -12.55 30.26 -9.49
CA PHE A 456 -12.10 29.80 -8.18
C PHE A 456 -12.03 30.96 -7.20
N ILE A 457 -12.55 30.73 -6.00
CA ILE A 457 -12.70 31.75 -4.96
C ILE A 457 -12.18 31.17 -3.64
N SER A 458 -11.19 31.79 -3.01
CA SER A 458 -10.85 31.45 -1.63
C SER A 458 -11.71 32.26 -0.65
N PHE A 459 -11.88 31.71 0.56
CA PHE A 459 -12.68 32.33 1.60
C PHE A 459 -12.12 32.03 3.00
N ASN A 460 -12.48 32.86 3.98
CA ASN A 460 -11.96 32.73 5.33
C ASN A 460 -12.96 32.10 6.32
N ALA A 461 -14.26 32.40 6.19
CA ALA A 461 -15.25 31.96 7.16
C ALA A 461 -16.62 31.65 6.54
N VAL A 462 -17.30 30.67 7.14
CA VAL A 462 -18.71 30.33 6.85
C VAL A 462 -19.51 30.49 8.14
N GLN A 463 -20.58 31.26 8.09
CA GLN A 463 -21.47 31.53 9.23
C GLN A 463 -22.92 31.24 8.85
N ARG A 464 -23.65 30.61 9.78
CA ARG A 464 -25.08 30.37 9.62
C ARG A 464 -25.87 31.63 9.96
N GLY A 465 -26.62 32.17 8.99
CA GLY A 465 -27.65 33.16 9.21
C GLY A 465 -29.00 32.54 9.55
N VAL A 466 -30.06 33.35 9.56
CA VAL A 466 -31.42 32.87 9.90
C VAL A 466 -31.98 31.93 8.82
N THR A 467 -31.78 32.30 7.53
CA THR A 467 -32.35 31.58 6.38
C THR A 467 -31.32 31.14 5.35
N GLU A 468 -30.07 31.52 5.50
CA GLU A 468 -28.99 31.30 4.54
C GLU A 468 -27.64 31.21 5.23
N TRP A 469 -26.64 30.72 4.53
CA TRP A 469 -25.26 30.67 4.98
C TRP A 469 -24.47 31.82 4.35
N GLN A 470 -23.72 32.56 5.15
CA GLN A 470 -22.84 33.61 4.71
C GLN A 470 -21.41 33.10 4.62
N VAL A 471 -20.77 33.30 3.47
CA VAL A 471 -19.35 33.05 3.25
C VAL A 471 -18.66 34.38 3.08
N SER A 472 -17.64 34.64 3.89
CA SER A 472 -16.97 35.96 3.97
C SER A 472 -15.45 35.84 3.82
N GLY A 473 -14.82 36.99 3.55
CA GLY A 473 -13.38 37.06 3.30
C GLY A 473 -13.01 36.43 1.96
N LEU A 474 -13.82 36.70 0.93
CA LEU A 474 -13.59 36.19 -0.41
C LEU A 474 -12.38 36.84 -1.04
N THR A 475 -11.49 36.01 -1.64
CA THR A 475 -10.54 36.46 -2.64
C THR A 475 -10.93 35.84 -3.97
N ARG A 476 -11.32 36.69 -4.91
CA ARG A 476 -11.86 36.33 -6.21
C ARG A 476 -10.74 36.01 -7.20
N GLY A 477 -11.08 35.27 -8.26
CA GLY A 477 -10.16 35.04 -9.39
C GLY A 477 -8.91 34.23 -9.02
N GLN A 478 -9.03 33.26 -8.11
CA GLN A 478 -7.93 32.40 -7.74
C GLN A 478 -7.51 31.50 -8.90
N TRP A 479 -6.26 31.01 -8.89
CA TRP A 479 -5.69 30.08 -9.84
C TRP A 479 -5.80 30.53 -11.31
N GLY A 480 -5.68 31.85 -11.56
CA GLY A 480 -5.76 32.45 -12.89
C GLY A 480 -7.19 32.55 -13.45
N SER A 481 -8.22 32.23 -12.67
CA SER A 481 -9.61 32.46 -13.07
C SER A 481 -9.98 33.93 -13.01
N VAL A 482 -11.06 34.31 -13.70
CA VAL A 482 -11.54 35.70 -13.78
C VAL A 482 -12.79 35.83 -12.90
N PRO A 483 -12.85 36.86 -12.01
CA PRO A 483 -14.04 37.16 -11.25
C PRO A 483 -15.24 37.42 -12.19
N ALA A 484 -16.35 36.71 -11.92
CA ALA A 484 -17.57 36.82 -12.74
C ALA A 484 -18.81 37.08 -11.88
N GLU A 485 -19.83 37.67 -12.48
CA GLU A 485 -21.14 37.75 -11.87
C GLU A 485 -21.83 36.39 -11.93
N ALA A 486 -22.62 36.09 -10.88
CA ALA A 486 -23.41 34.88 -10.86
C ALA A 486 -24.82 35.15 -10.30
N ALA A 487 -25.81 34.58 -10.95
CA ALA A 487 -27.21 34.78 -10.55
C ALA A 487 -27.56 33.91 -9.30
N ARG A 488 -28.55 34.32 -8.54
CA ARG A 488 -29.22 33.49 -7.55
C ARG A 488 -29.55 32.11 -8.15
N GLY A 489 -29.32 31.05 -7.41
CA GLY A 489 -29.54 29.67 -7.85
C GLY A 489 -28.34 29.02 -8.52
N THR A 490 -27.30 29.79 -8.89
CA THR A 490 -26.07 29.22 -9.47
C THR A 490 -25.41 28.28 -8.44
N PRO A 491 -25.04 27.05 -8.84
CA PRO A 491 -24.35 26.12 -7.94
C PRO A 491 -22.97 26.65 -7.55
N VAL A 492 -22.65 26.56 -6.26
CA VAL A 492 -21.33 26.82 -5.67
C VAL A 492 -20.83 25.51 -5.09
N ALA A 493 -19.73 25.01 -5.59
CA ALA A 493 -19.14 23.77 -5.15
C ALA A 493 -17.90 24.01 -4.27
N ARG A 494 -17.73 23.18 -3.25
CA ARG A 494 -16.49 23.11 -2.50
C ARG A 494 -15.41 22.46 -3.37
N VAL A 495 -14.25 23.08 -3.52
CA VAL A 495 -13.09 22.45 -4.16
C VAL A 495 -12.28 21.72 -3.09
N ILE A 496 -11.99 20.46 -3.34
CA ILE A 496 -11.10 19.69 -2.48
C ILE A 496 -9.67 20.06 -2.82
N VAL A 497 -8.91 20.44 -1.81
CA VAL A 497 -7.50 20.78 -1.91
C VAL A 497 -6.71 19.93 -0.93
N ASN A 498 -5.43 19.71 -1.23
CA ASN A 498 -4.53 19.02 -0.31
C ASN A 498 -3.93 19.99 0.73
N SER A 499 -3.11 19.46 1.65
CA SER A 499 -2.48 20.24 2.72
C SER A 499 -1.45 21.29 2.24
N TYR A 500 -1.11 21.27 0.95
CA TYR A 500 -0.18 22.21 0.30
C TYR A 500 -0.90 23.18 -0.63
N ASP A 501 -2.21 23.33 -0.45
CA ASP A 501 -3.09 24.20 -1.25
C ASP A 501 -3.18 23.89 -2.75
N GLY A 502 -2.72 22.71 -3.18
CA GLY A 502 -2.88 22.20 -4.54
C GLY A 502 -4.28 21.64 -4.78
N ALA A 503 -4.78 21.73 -6.02
CA ALA A 503 -6.01 21.06 -6.42
C ALA A 503 -5.80 19.54 -6.51
N ILE A 504 -6.88 18.78 -6.47
CA ILE A 504 -6.86 17.31 -6.56
C ILE A 504 -7.77 16.87 -7.71
N GLY A 505 -7.33 15.85 -8.46
CA GLY A 505 -8.11 15.22 -9.51
C GLY A 505 -9.18 14.29 -8.96
N GLY A 506 -10.38 14.28 -9.57
CA GLY A 506 -11.30 13.16 -9.41
C GLY A 506 -10.81 11.93 -10.17
N LEU A 507 -11.54 10.80 -10.05
CA LEU A 507 -11.09 9.49 -10.54
C LEU A 507 -10.64 9.49 -12.02
N GLY A 508 -11.33 10.23 -12.89
CA GLY A 508 -10.95 10.32 -14.31
C GLY A 508 -9.63 11.06 -14.56
N ILE A 509 -9.28 12.05 -13.72
CA ILE A 509 -7.97 12.72 -13.78
C ILE A 509 -6.90 11.80 -13.20
N ILE A 510 -7.19 11.09 -12.11
CA ILE A 510 -6.29 10.07 -11.55
C ILE A 510 -5.88 9.04 -12.61
N ASP A 511 -6.84 8.55 -13.41
CA ASP A 511 -6.58 7.61 -14.51
C ASP A 511 -5.70 8.21 -15.62
N GLU A 512 -5.89 9.48 -15.96
CA GLU A 512 -5.05 10.20 -16.92
C GLU A 512 -3.62 10.39 -16.40
N ILE A 513 -3.48 10.79 -15.13
CA ILE A 513 -2.18 10.90 -14.46
C ILE A 513 -1.47 9.55 -14.46
N ALA A 514 -2.16 8.47 -14.06
CA ALA A 514 -1.61 7.12 -14.05
C ALA A 514 -1.11 6.70 -15.45
N THR A 515 -1.90 6.98 -16.49
CA THR A 515 -1.55 6.72 -17.89
C THR A 515 -0.32 7.54 -18.32
N ARG A 516 -0.25 8.81 -17.92
CA ARG A 516 0.89 9.68 -18.22
C ARG A 516 2.17 9.16 -17.57
N LEU A 517 2.13 8.79 -16.30
CA LEU A 517 3.28 8.27 -15.56
C LEU A 517 3.76 6.92 -16.13
N GLY A 518 2.84 6.03 -16.53
CA GLY A 518 3.17 4.81 -17.26
C GLY A 518 3.83 5.07 -18.62
N THR A 519 3.33 6.06 -19.37
CA THR A 519 3.91 6.50 -20.63
C THR A 519 5.33 7.02 -20.47
N ILE A 520 5.61 7.82 -19.44
CA ILE A 520 6.95 8.31 -19.13
C ILE A 520 7.92 7.14 -18.91
N ARG A 521 7.49 6.10 -18.19
CA ARG A 521 8.31 4.90 -17.99
C ARG A 521 8.65 4.19 -19.30
N ASN A 522 7.68 4.06 -20.19
CA ASN A 522 7.88 3.41 -21.49
C ASN A 522 8.74 4.23 -22.45
N LYS A 523 8.40 5.52 -22.62
CA LYS A 523 8.96 6.39 -23.66
C LYS A 523 10.32 6.96 -23.24
N VAL A 524 10.43 7.45 -22.00
CA VAL A 524 11.61 8.14 -21.49
C VAL A 524 12.60 7.15 -20.85
N GLY A 525 12.13 5.98 -20.42
CA GLY A 525 12.99 4.98 -19.78
C GLY A 525 13.28 5.25 -18.30
N ILE A 526 12.46 6.06 -17.62
CA ILE A 526 12.53 6.25 -16.17
C ILE A 526 12.37 4.89 -15.46
N ARG A 527 13.25 4.58 -14.52
CA ARG A 527 13.31 3.29 -13.80
C ARG A 527 13.14 3.40 -12.29
N TYR A 528 13.01 4.59 -11.77
CA TYR A 528 12.72 4.82 -10.37
C TYR A 528 11.70 5.96 -10.25
N HIS A 529 10.60 5.70 -9.54
CA HIS A 529 9.53 6.64 -9.34
C HIS A 529 9.15 6.69 -7.86
N SER A 530 9.30 7.85 -7.25
CA SER A 530 8.82 8.12 -5.90
C SER A 530 7.43 8.77 -5.98
N PHE A 531 6.44 8.04 -5.48
CA PHE A 531 5.07 8.52 -5.31
C PHE A 531 4.95 9.12 -3.92
N ASP A 532 5.21 10.42 -3.80
CA ASP A 532 4.91 11.17 -2.58
C ASP A 532 3.53 11.81 -2.65
N GLY A 533 2.95 12.15 -1.50
CA GLY A 533 1.64 12.77 -1.41
C GLY A 533 0.48 11.92 -1.97
N VAL A 534 0.65 10.58 -2.08
CA VAL A 534 -0.39 9.66 -2.62
C VAL A 534 -1.70 9.71 -1.84
N GLU A 535 -1.68 10.17 -0.60
CA GLU A 535 -2.86 10.45 0.21
C GLU A 535 -3.79 11.46 -0.41
N SER A 536 -3.30 12.30 -1.33
CA SER A 536 -4.15 13.23 -2.09
C SER A 536 -5.26 12.49 -2.84
N ALA A 537 -4.97 11.32 -3.42
CA ALA A 537 -5.99 10.49 -4.06
C ALA A 537 -7.10 10.04 -3.08
N SER A 538 -6.79 9.84 -1.78
CA SER A 538 -7.79 9.49 -0.77
C SER A 538 -8.61 10.69 -0.28
N GLN A 539 -8.11 11.92 -0.43
CA GLN A 539 -8.87 13.14 -0.10
C GLN A 539 -10.12 13.30 -0.98
N THR A 540 -10.12 12.67 -2.14
CA THR A 540 -11.25 12.67 -3.08
C THR A 540 -12.47 11.88 -2.57
N GLY A 541 -12.37 11.18 -1.43
CA GLY A 541 -13.39 10.26 -0.90
C GLY A 541 -13.32 8.85 -1.50
N TRP A 542 -12.47 8.60 -2.49
CA TRP A 542 -12.28 7.25 -3.07
C TRP A 542 -11.42 6.33 -2.20
N GLY A 543 -10.84 6.81 -1.10
CA GLY A 543 -10.07 6.02 -0.16
C GLY A 543 -8.88 5.29 -0.77
N SER A 544 -8.61 4.08 -0.32
CA SER A 544 -7.54 3.23 -0.86
C SER A 544 -7.77 2.81 -2.32
N PHE A 545 -9.02 2.83 -2.79
CA PHE A 545 -9.33 2.61 -4.21
C PHE A 545 -8.75 3.71 -5.11
N GLY A 546 -8.84 4.99 -4.71
CA GLY A 546 -8.24 6.11 -5.47
C GLY A 546 -6.71 5.97 -5.57
N ILE A 547 -6.05 5.60 -4.48
CA ILE A 547 -4.60 5.35 -4.44
C ILE A 547 -4.22 4.16 -5.34
N ALA A 548 -4.99 3.06 -5.26
CA ALA A 548 -4.76 1.89 -6.10
C ALA A 548 -4.92 2.22 -7.60
N ARG A 549 -5.93 3.01 -7.96
CA ARG A 549 -6.13 3.47 -9.34
C ARG A 549 -4.91 4.23 -9.87
N LEU A 550 -4.31 5.11 -9.07
CA LEU A 550 -3.11 5.84 -9.45
C LEU A 550 -1.91 4.90 -9.64
N ILE A 551 -1.59 4.12 -8.62
CA ILE A 551 -0.35 3.32 -8.57
C ILE A 551 -0.44 2.08 -9.48
N ASN A 552 -1.53 1.29 -9.37
CA ASN A 552 -1.72 0.11 -10.20
C ASN A 552 -2.05 0.49 -11.64
N GLY A 553 -2.73 1.62 -11.86
CA GLY A 553 -2.94 2.20 -13.18
C GLY A 553 -1.63 2.58 -13.86
N THR A 554 -0.68 3.19 -13.13
CA THR A 554 0.67 3.47 -13.63
C THR A 554 1.41 2.19 -14.01
N TYR A 555 1.28 1.14 -13.20
CA TYR A 555 1.85 -0.18 -13.49
C TYR A 555 1.21 -0.79 -14.74
N ALA A 556 -0.10 -0.77 -14.87
CA ALA A 556 -0.82 -1.33 -16.01
C ALA A 556 -0.55 -0.59 -17.32
N ALA A 557 -0.30 0.73 -17.25
CA ALA A 557 -0.02 1.57 -18.42
C ALA A 557 1.42 1.41 -18.95
N HIS A 558 2.26 0.61 -18.26
CA HIS A 558 3.65 0.44 -18.67
C HIS A 558 3.99 -1.03 -18.92
N THR A 559 4.98 -1.29 -19.77
CA THR A 559 5.45 -2.61 -20.16
C THR A 559 6.86 -2.88 -19.66
N GLY A 560 7.22 -4.18 -19.45
CA GLY A 560 8.56 -4.55 -19.02
C GLY A 560 8.81 -4.20 -17.55
N HIS A 561 8.16 -4.95 -16.65
CA HIS A 561 8.13 -4.67 -15.20
C HIS A 561 9.36 -5.10 -14.41
N ASP A 562 10.50 -5.36 -15.07
CA ASP A 562 11.77 -5.66 -14.40
C ASP A 562 12.62 -4.42 -14.17
N GLY A 563 13.26 -4.33 -13.01
CA GLY A 563 14.21 -3.29 -12.69
C GLY A 563 13.60 -1.92 -12.42
N TYR A 564 12.33 -1.83 -12.03
CA TYR A 564 11.71 -0.59 -11.56
C TYR A 564 11.71 -0.53 -10.04
N ILE A 565 12.04 0.64 -9.49
CA ILE A 565 11.76 0.99 -8.11
C ILE A 565 10.51 1.88 -8.09
N SER A 566 9.43 1.40 -7.49
CA SER A 566 8.24 2.20 -7.17
C SER A 566 8.25 2.44 -5.66
N GLU A 567 8.68 3.64 -5.27
CA GLU A 567 8.79 4.05 -3.88
C GLU A 567 7.60 4.93 -3.50
N THR A 568 7.19 4.90 -2.25
CA THR A 568 6.09 5.71 -1.75
C THR A 568 6.39 6.24 -0.36
N SER A 569 5.82 7.39 -0.03
CA SER A 569 5.75 7.89 1.34
C SER A 569 4.75 7.10 2.19
N ARG A 570 3.78 6.40 1.57
CA ARG A 570 2.74 5.62 2.25
C ARG A 570 2.46 4.30 1.57
N MET A 571 2.32 3.25 2.37
CA MET A 571 2.00 1.90 1.89
C MET A 571 0.53 1.57 2.18
N THR A 572 -0.23 1.26 1.13
CA THR A 572 -1.61 0.77 1.23
C THR A 572 -1.68 -0.68 0.81
N SER A 573 -2.68 -1.40 1.32
CA SER A 573 -2.88 -2.83 1.02
C SER A 573 -3.12 -3.07 -0.47
N ASN A 574 -3.92 -2.23 -1.12
CA ASN A 574 -4.28 -2.41 -2.53
C ASN A 574 -3.16 -2.02 -3.51
N ALA A 575 -2.15 -1.24 -3.07
CA ALA A 575 -0.98 -0.90 -3.86
C ALA A 575 0.27 -1.71 -3.46
N TRP A 576 0.18 -2.55 -2.42
CA TRP A 576 1.32 -3.28 -1.87
C TRP A 576 2.05 -4.13 -2.93
N ASP A 577 1.33 -4.79 -3.83
CA ASP A 577 1.94 -5.64 -4.88
C ASP A 577 2.78 -4.83 -5.87
N THR A 578 2.33 -3.64 -6.24
CA THR A 578 2.98 -2.74 -7.19
C THR A 578 4.17 -2.01 -6.59
N LEU A 579 4.03 -1.52 -5.34
CA LEU A 579 5.06 -0.72 -4.68
C LEU A 579 6.24 -1.58 -4.26
N THR A 580 7.46 -1.17 -4.60
CA THR A 580 8.69 -1.86 -4.24
C THR A 580 9.00 -1.67 -2.77
N ARG A 581 8.95 -0.42 -2.29
CA ARG A 581 9.36 -0.03 -0.94
C ARG A 581 8.66 1.22 -0.47
N ALA A 582 8.67 1.45 0.84
CA ALA A 582 8.33 2.73 1.44
C ALA A 582 9.60 3.41 1.94
N ASN A 583 9.68 4.73 1.81
CA ASN A 583 10.83 5.53 2.22
C ASN A 583 10.38 6.92 2.66
N TRP A 584 11.14 7.54 3.59
CA TRP A 584 10.89 8.89 4.05
C TRP A 584 12.17 9.68 4.16
N SER A 585 12.08 10.98 4.02
CA SER A 585 13.17 11.92 4.25
C SER A 585 13.19 12.44 5.69
N ASN A 586 14.37 12.90 6.14
CA ASN A 586 14.57 13.73 7.33
C ASN A 586 14.00 13.20 8.66
N LEU A 587 14.07 11.89 8.89
CA LEU A 587 13.65 11.28 10.13
C LEU A 587 14.85 11.00 11.06
N ASP A 588 14.59 11.07 12.37
CA ASP A 588 15.55 10.60 13.37
C ASP A 588 15.75 9.08 13.32
N MET A 589 16.85 8.59 13.92
CA MET A 589 17.18 7.17 13.87
C MET A 589 16.17 6.28 14.60
N ASP A 590 15.55 6.75 15.69
CA ASP A 590 14.55 5.99 16.41
C ASP A 590 13.30 5.76 15.54
N GLN A 591 12.91 6.78 14.81
CA GLN A 591 11.80 6.67 13.87
C GLN A 591 12.14 5.75 12.69
N LEU A 592 13.35 5.85 12.16
CA LEU A 592 13.82 4.96 11.09
C LEU A 592 13.89 3.50 11.55
N TYR A 593 14.29 3.22 12.79
CA TYR A 593 14.22 1.88 13.36
C TYR A 593 12.77 1.38 13.47
N ARG A 594 11.84 2.20 13.97
CA ARG A 594 10.41 1.86 14.01
C ARG A 594 9.85 1.58 12.62
N ASN A 595 10.16 2.42 11.63
CA ASN A 595 9.75 2.19 10.25
C ASN A 595 10.27 0.84 9.70
N ASN A 596 11.51 0.46 10.00
CA ASN A 596 12.06 -0.82 9.55
C ASN A 596 11.38 -2.02 10.21
N VAL A 597 10.88 -1.91 11.45
CA VAL A 597 10.02 -2.94 12.06
C VAL A 597 8.71 -3.09 11.26
N PHE A 598 8.08 -1.98 10.90
CA PHE A 598 6.88 -1.97 10.04
C PHE A 598 7.18 -2.57 8.65
N TYR A 599 8.29 -2.18 8.02
CA TYR A 599 8.67 -2.72 6.71
C TYR A 599 8.84 -4.24 6.75
N GLN A 600 9.58 -4.77 7.71
CA GLN A 600 9.79 -6.21 7.90
C GLN A 600 8.48 -6.96 8.19
N ALA A 601 7.58 -6.37 8.99
CA ALA A 601 6.27 -6.97 9.25
C ALA A 601 5.43 -7.11 7.97
N ASN A 602 5.63 -6.22 6.99
CA ASN A 602 4.91 -6.15 5.72
C ASN A 602 5.69 -6.72 4.52
N TYR A 603 6.78 -7.46 4.74
CA TYR A 603 7.61 -8.04 3.66
C TYR A 603 8.11 -6.97 2.66
N LEU A 604 8.53 -5.83 3.18
CA LEU A 604 9.15 -4.75 2.44
C LEU A 604 10.65 -4.71 2.77
N PRO A 605 11.51 -4.26 1.84
CA PRO A 605 12.91 -4.05 2.11
C PRO A 605 13.13 -2.95 3.15
N GLY A 606 14.23 -3.03 3.89
CA GLY A 606 14.66 -1.99 4.81
C GLY A 606 15.10 -0.73 4.07
N MET A 607 14.72 0.44 4.62
CA MET A 607 15.12 1.76 4.12
C MET A 607 15.43 2.70 5.29
N LEU A 608 16.47 3.51 5.17
CA LEU A 608 16.89 4.52 6.15
C LEU A 608 16.59 5.96 5.74
N GLY A 609 15.70 6.15 4.79
CA GLY A 609 15.30 7.48 4.36
C GLY A 609 16.33 8.18 3.49
N TRP A 610 16.06 9.44 3.18
CA TRP A 610 17.02 10.33 2.55
C TRP A 610 17.97 10.86 3.63
N PHE A 611 19.21 10.90 3.29
CA PHE A 611 20.29 11.32 4.17
C PHE A 611 21.18 12.29 3.43
N ASP A 612 21.09 13.57 3.80
CA ASP A 612 21.94 14.61 3.23
C ASP A 612 23.38 14.44 3.71
N ILE A 613 24.27 14.19 2.74
CA ILE A 613 25.70 14.01 2.95
C ILE A 613 26.50 15.31 2.76
N THR A 614 25.86 16.40 2.34
CA THR A 614 26.50 17.68 2.05
C THR A 614 27.18 18.25 3.28
N GLY A 615 28.52 18.42 3.21
CA GLY A 615 29.32 19.00 4.29
C GLY A 615 29.45 18.13 5.55
N LEU A 616 29.05 16.84 5.49
CA LEU A 616 29.26 15.93 6.60
C LEU A 616 30.68 15.33 6.60
N SER A 617 31.22 15.08 7.79
CA SER A 617 32.46 14.32 7.94
C SER A 617 32.27 12.87 7.51
N LEU A 618 33.33 12.24 7.01
CA LEU A 618 33.33 10.83 6.60
C LEU A 618 32.86 9.91 7.71
N THR A 619 33.23 10.15 8.97
CA THR A 619 32.78 9.38 10.14
C THR A 619 31.26 9.42 10.32
N ARG A 620 30.61 10.57 10.08
CA ARG A 620 29.15 10.68 10.15
C ARG A 620 28.47 9.93 9.01
N ILE A 621 29.03 9.96 7.82
CA ILE A 621 28.53 9.20 6.66
C ILE A 621 28.65 7.70 6.95
N GLU A 622 29.82 7.22 7.40
CA GLU A 622 30.03 5.82 7.76
C GLU A 622 29.15 5.37 8.93
N THR A 623 28.81 6.26 9.87
CA THR A 623 27.86 5.96 10.94
C THR A 623 26.48 5.62 10.35
N ARG A 624 25.98 6.35 9.37
CA ARG A 624 24.71 6.05 8.68
C ARG A 624 24.80 4.74 7.89
N LEU A 625 25.89 4.53 7.18
CA LEU A 625 26.17 3.28 6.43
C LEU A 625 26.20 2.06 7.35
N ALA A 626 26.79 2.18 8.54
CA ALA A 626 26.78 1.14 9.57
C ALA A 626 25.35 0.75 10.02
N ARG A 627 24.44 1.74 10.17
CA ARG A 627 23.02 1.48 10.48
C ARG A 627 22.33 0.79 9.30
N GLY A 628 22.64 1.19 8.06
CA GLY A 628 22.17 0.49 6.85
C GLY A 628 22.57 -0.99 6.86
N ALA A 629 23.85 -1.27 7.12
CA ALA A 629 24.35 -2.65 7.23
C ALA A 629 23.69 -3.42 8.37
N ALA A 630 23.45 -2.79 9.52
CA ALA A 630 22.81 -3.39 10.69
C ALA A 630 21.39 -3.88 10.41
N LEU A 631 20.63 -3.13 9.62
CA LEU A 631 19.21 -3.38 9.31
C LEU A 631 19.00 -4.04 7.94
N ASN A 632 20.05 -4.27 7.18
CA ASN A 632 19.98 -4.59 5.74
C ASN A 632 19.09 -3.58 4.99
N ALA A 633 19.32 -2.30 5.23
CA ALA A 633 18.50 -1.20 4.72
C ALA A 633 19.29 -0.31 3.75
N GLY A 634 18.64 0.07 2.63
CA GLY A 634 19.16 1.04 1.70
C GLY A 634 19.07 2.48 2.22
N ILE A 635 19.78 3.38 1.56
CA ILE A 635 19.85 4.81 1.91
C ILE A 635 19.68 5.63 0.62
N GLY A 636 18.86 6.68 0.68
CA GLY A 636 18.87 7.73 -0.33
C GLY A 636 19.92 8.77 0.04
N PHE A 637 21.10 8.71 -0.59
CA PHE A 637 22.16 9.70 -0.33
C PHE A 637 21.82 11.01 -1.02
N GLN A 638 21.31 11.96 -0.24
CA GLN A 638 20.95 13.29 -0.75
C GLN A 638 22.19 14.17 -0.83
N SER A 639 22.33 14.90 -1.93
CA SER A 639 23.38 15.90 -2.14
C SER A 639 23.05 16.79 -3.34
N THR A 640 24.01 17.65 -3.71
CA THR A 640 24.01 18.39 -4.96
C THR A 640 25.25 18.05 -5.78
N MET A 641 25.13 18.10 -7.10
CA MET A 641 26.29 17.97 -7.98
C MET A 641 27.31 19.10 -7.75
N ALA A 642 26.84 20.30 -7.39
CA ALA A 642 27.71 21.41 -7.02
C ALA A 642 28.64 21.04 -5.85
N PHE A 643 28.10 20.39 -4.79
CA PHE A 643 28.93 19.90 -3.67
C PHE A 643 29.87 18.78 -4.12
N LEU A 644 29.33 17.73 -4.76
CA LEU A 644 30.13 16.57 -5.16
C LEU A 644 31.29 16.93 -6.12
N LEU A 645 31.16 17.98 -6.90
CA LEU A 645 32.22 18.45 -7.81
C LEU A 645 33.26 19.32 -7.11
N SER A 646 32.96 19.96 -6.01
CA SER A 646 33.81 20.93 -5.33
C SER A 646 34.46 20.38 -4.05
N ALA A 647 33.94 19.31 -3.45
CA ALA A 647 34.50 18.76 -2.22
C ALA A 647 35.68 17.81 -2.51
N ASP A 648 36.81 18.07 -1.88
CA ASP A 648 38.01 17.24 -2.01
C ASP A 648 37.81 15.81 -1.49
N GLU A 649 36.89 15.64 -0.52
CA GLU A 649 36.56 14.34 0.10
C GLU A 649 35.63 13.46 -0.74
N THR A 650 35.08 13.95 -1.84
CA THR A 650 34.12 13.19 -2.68
C THR A 650 34.65 11.80 -3.07
N PRO A 651 35.90 11.59 -3.51
CA PRO A 651 36.40 10.25 -3.82
C PRO A 651 36.32 9.30 -2.61
N ASP A 652 36.64 9.76 -1.42
CA ASP A 652 36.64 8.95 -0.19
C ASP A 652 35.20 8.62 0.21
N ILE A 653 34.26 9.58 0.07
CA ILE A 653 32.82 9.37 0.32
C ILE A 653 32.29 8.26 -0.60
N LEU A 654 32.56 8.35 -1.91
CA LEU A 654 32.09 7.37 -2.90
C LEU A 654 32.68 5.99 -2.64
N ASP A 655 33.98 5.90 -2.30
CA ASP A 655 34.64 4.64 -1.96
C ASP A 655 34.03 4.00 -0.69
N LYS A 656 33.78 4.80 0.35
CA LYS A 656 33.13 4.28 1.56
C LYS A 656 31.70 3.78 1.31
N ILE A 657 30.90 4.51 0.56
CA ILE A 657 29.57 4.06 0.15
C ILE A 657 29.68 2.71 -0.56
N LYS A 658 30.58 2.59 -1.54
CA LYS A 658 30.79 1.34 -2.28
C LYS A 658 31.14 0.16 -1.38
N GLN A 659 32.08 0.35 -0.45
CA GLN A 659 32.55 -0.71 0.45
C GLN A 659 31.40 -1.23 1.34
N TRP A 660 30.69 -0.32 2.01
CA TRP A 660 29.58 -0.67 2.90
C TRP A 660 28.41 -1.30 2.15
N GLU A 661 28.00 -0.73 1.02
CA GLU A 661 26.90 -1.25 0.21
C GLU A 661 27.24 -2.62 -0.40
N THR A 662 28.48 -2.83 -0.86
CA THR A 662 28.92 -4.15 -1.34
C THR A 662 28.84 -5.19 -0.23
N ALA A 663 29.43 -4.92 0.94
CA ALA A 663 29.39 -5.84 2.08
C ALA A 663 27.95 -6.14 2.55
N ARG A 664 27.09 -5.12 2.61
CA ARG A 664 25.68 -5.26 2.97
C ARG A 664 24.91 -6.14 1.98
N ASN A 665 25.02 -5.86 0.69
CA ASN A 665 24.28 -6.55 -0.36
C ASN A 665 24.70 -8.03 -0.50
N LEU A 666 25.94 -8.37 -0.17
CA LEU A 666 26.42 -9.75 -0.12
C LEU A 666 26.03 -10.48 1.18
N GLY A 667 25.54 -9.75 2.21
CA GLY A 667 25.27 -10.34 3.53
C GLY A 667 26.53 -10.70 4.31
N ALA A 668 27.59 -9.90 4.17
CA ALA A 668 28.90 -10.21 4.76
C ALA A 668 28.95 -10.04 6.28
N PHE A 669 28.03 -9.27 6.88
CA PHE A 669 28.01 -9.02 8.31
C PHE A 669 27.30 -10.16 9.08
N THR A 670 27.98 -10.71 10.07
CA THR A 670 27.38 -11.66 11.01
C THR A 670 26.32 -10.99 11.88
N GLU A 671 25.40 -11.78 12.48
CA GLU A 671 24.38 -11.22 13.38
C GLU A 671 24.97 -10.50 14.59
N LYS A 672 26.10 -11.00 15.14
CA LYS A 672 26.83 -10.33 16.22
C LYS A 672 27.34 -8.95 15.79
N GLN A 673 27.89 -8.83 14.58
CA GLN A 673 28.33 -7.56 14.03
C GLN A 673 27.13 -6.63 13.76
N ARG A 674 26.06 -7.13 13.16
CA ARG A 674 24.85 -6.35 12.94
C ARG A 674 24.26 -5.83 14.26
N ALA A 675 24.25 -6.65 15.32
CA ALA A 675 23.80 -6.21 16.65
C ALA A 675 24.67 -5.05 17.18
N ALA A 676 25.99 -5.14 17.03
CA ALA A 676 26.90 -4.04 17.43
C ALA A 676 26.70 -2.77 16.59
N LEU A 677 26.47 -2.93 15.27
CA LEU A 677 26.19 -1.81 14.36
C LEU A 677 24.83 -1.14 14.60
N ARG A 678 23.87 -1.79 15.29
CA ARG A 678 22.58 -1.19 15.69
C ARG A 678 22.72 -0.18 16.83
N ASP A 679 23.76 -0.29 17.64
CA ASP A 679 23.98 0.60 18.78
C ASP A 679 24.26 2.03 18.30
N GLN A 680 23.30 2.92 18.54
CA GLN A 680 23.35 4.31 18.08
C GLN A 680 24.44 5.16 18.77
N THR A 681 25.03 4.66 19.85
CA THR A 681 26.09 5.36 20.59
C THR A 681 27.49 5.11 20.04
N THR A 682 27.62 4.18 19.05
CA THR A 682 28.90 3.76 18.47
C THR A 682 29.04 4.25 17.03
N SER A 683 30.28 4.55 16.64
CA SER A 683 30.66 4.85 15.26
C SER A 683 31.63 3.77 14.74
N TRP A 684 31.58 3.53 13.44
CA TRP A 684 32.33 2.44 12.81
C TRP A 684 32.89 2.88 11.48
N THR A 685 34.05 2.35 11.11
CA THR A 685 34.61 2.48 9.76
C THR A 685 34.83 1.08 9.15
N LEU A 686 34.67 0.99 7.84
CA LEU A 686 34.90 -0.23 7.06
C LEU A 686 35.97 0.02 6.02
N LYS A 687 36.96 -0.87 5.94
CA LYS A 687 38.04 -0.80 4.98
C LYS A 687 38.18 -2.11 4.20
N SER A 688 38.17 -2.05 2.88
CA SER A 688 38.40 -3.22 2.04
C SER A 688 39.79 -3.80 2.28
N VAL A 689 39.84 -5.11 2.48
CA VAL A 689 41.09 -5.90 2.54
C VAL A 689 41.32 -6.62 1.23
N THR A 690 40.31 -7.37 0.79
CA THR A 690 40.25 -7.98 -0.54
C THR A 690 38.97 -7.51 -1.22
N PRO A 691 39.02 -6.74 -2.32
CA PRO A 691 37.85 -6.15 -2.97
C PRO A 691 36.73 -7.17 -3.21
N GLY A 692 35.53 -6.87 -2.75
CA GLY A 692 34.35 -7.73 -2.90
C GLY A 692 34.37 -9.04 -2.09
N GLN A 693 35.42 -9.32 -1.29
CA GLN A 693 35.54 -10.58 -0.54
C GLN A 693 35.69 -10.39 0.97
N SER A 694 36.48 -9.40 1.41
CA SER A 694 36.72 -9.18 2.82
C SER A 694 37.01 -7.73 3.17
N TRP A 695 36.65 -7.36 4.39
CA TRP A 695 36.81 -6.02 4.95
C TRP A 695 37.27 -6.09 6.42
N SER A 696 37.90 -5.02 6.86
CA SER A 696 38.23 -4.75 8.26
C SER A 696 37.21 -3.77 8.82
N LEU A 697 36.43 -4.18 9.81
CA LEU A 697 35.44 -3.37 10.53
C LEU A 697 36.04 -2.88 11.84
N GLN A 698 36.16 -1.59 12.04
CA GLN A 698 36.79 -0.96 13.17
C GLN A 698 35.83 0.01 13.87
N GLN A 699 35.63 -0.16 15.18
CA GLN A 699 34.96 0.86 15.97
C GLN A 699 35.84 2.11 16.09
N VAL A 700 35.25 3.31 16.00
CA VAL A 700 35.95 4.60 16.08
C VAL A 700 35.19 5.54 17.01
N ASN A 701 35.88 6.58 17.52
CA ASN A 701 35.24 7.69 18.20
C ASN A 701 34.68 8.72 17.19
N ALA A 702 34.15 9.83 17.67
CA ALA A 702 33.56 10.87 16.82
C ALA A 702 34.57 11.52 15.85
N GLU A 703 35.84 11.55 16.24
CA GLU A 703 36.96 12.06 15.45
C GLU A 703 37.54 11.01 14.48
N GLY A 704 36.99 9.78 14.45
CA GLY A 704 37.47 8.71 13.58
C GLY A 704 38.67 7.93 14.15
N VAL A 705 39.04 8.13 15.42
CA VAL A 705 40.15 7.42 16.06
C VAL A 705 39.74 6.01 16.43
N PRO A 706 40.52 4.96 16.11
CA PRO A 706 40.20 3.57 16.39
C PRO A 706 40.00 3.26 17.88
N ILE A 707 38.99 2.45 18.19
CA ILE A 707 38.69 1.91 19.53
C ILE A 707 38.73 0.40 19.47
N GLY A 708 39.62 -0.23 20.27
CA GLY A 708 39.75 -1.68 20.31
C GLY A 708 40.40 -2.30 19.05
N ALA A 709 40.27 -3.62 18.92
CA ALA A 709 40.82 -4.34 17.76
C ALA A 709 39.81 -4.40 16.60
N PRO A 710 40.30 -4.37 15.34
CA PRO A 710 39.43 -4.55 14.18
C PRO A 710 38.83 -5.95 14.10
N GLN A 711 37.67 -6.06 13.46
CA GLN A 711 36.97 -7.31 13.19
C GLN A 711 37.01 -7.63 11.70
N THR A 712 37.14 -8.90 11.35
CA THR A 712 37.03 -9.31 9.95
C THR A 712 35.57 -9.45 9.55
N VAL A 713 35.21 -8.85 8.40
CA VAL A 713 33.94 -9.04 7.70
C VAL A 713 34.27 -9.77 6.40
N SER A 714 33.54 -10.83 6.07
CA SER A 714 33.82 -11.65 4.88
C SER A 714 32.53 -11.95 4.11
N ALA A 715 32.61 -11.89 2.80
CA ALA A 715 31.54 -12.35 1.95
C ALA A 715 31.24 -13.84 2.25
N PRO A 716 29.98 -14.23 2.35
CA PRO A 716 29.62 -15.63 2.65
C PRO A 716 29.94 -16.54 1.46
N THR A 717 30.38 -17.77 1.74
CA THR A 717 30.33 -18.85 0.75
C THR A 717 28.88 -19.30 0.63
N PRO A 718 28.21 -19.16 -0.53
CA PRO A 718 26.81 -19.48 -0.68
C PRO A 718 26.50 -20.95 -0.41
N GLN A 719 25.49 -21.21 0.41
CA GLN A 719 25.04 -22.53 0.78
C GLN A 719 23.50 -22.60 0.78
N LEU A 720 22.98 -23.77 0.43
CA LEU A 720 21.55 -24.06 0.45
C LEU A 720 21.16 -24.81 1.74
N GLY A 721 20.06 -24.43 2.35
CA GLY A 721 19.46 -25.10 3.51
C GLY A 721 17.93 -25.24 3.36
N PRO A 722 17.27 -26.04 4.19
CA PRO A 722 17.86 -27.02 5.11
C PRO A 722 18.51 -28.19 4.38
N ALA A 723 19.32 -28.97 5.05
CA ALA A 723 19.98 -30.15 4.46
C ALA A 723 18.98 -31.28 4.09
N VAL A 724 17.86 -31.36 4.81
CA VAL A 724 16.80 -32.37 4.64
C VAL A 724 15.44 -31.67 4.56
N LEU A 725 14.64 -32.07 3.56
CA LEU A 725 13.25 -31.64 3.46
C LEU A 725 12.30 -32.58 4.23
N PRO A 726 11.17 -32.08 4.75
CA PRO A 726 10.18 -32.91 5.44
C PRO A 726 9.64 -34.04 4.55
N VAL A 727 9.16 -35.12 5.20
CA VAL A 727 8.39 -36.18 4.51
C VAL A 727 7.02 -35.63 4.15
N ALA A 728 6.52 -35.99 2.96
CA ALA A 728 5.21 -35.62 2.47
C ALA A 728 4.23 -36.79 2.59
N THR A 729 2.95 -36.51 2.78
CA THR A 729 1.87 -37.50 2.77
C THR A 729 1.05 -37.34 1.49
N GLN A 730 0.79 -38.43 0.75
CA GLN A 730 -0.03 -38.40 -0.44
C GLN A 730 -1.44 -37.86 -0.13
N GLY A 731 -1.92 -36.92 -0.94
CA GLY A 731 -3.23 -36.33 -0.77
C GLY A 731 -3.32 -35.22 0.30
N ALA A 732 -2.27 -35.00 1.11
CA ALA A 732 -2.20 -33.92 2.09
C ALA A 732 -1.41 -32.73 1.55
N LEU A 733 -1.76 -31.53 1.99
CA LEU A 733 -0.98 -30.32 1.64
C LEU A 733 0.43 -30.45 2.22
N TYR A 734 1.43 -30.20 1.39
CA TYR A 734 2.84 -30.15 1.71
C TYR A 734 3.39 -28.74 1.52
N GLY A 735 4.26 -28.29 2.44
CA GLY A 735 5.00 -27.05 2.29
C GLY A 735 6.41 -27.18 2.86
N ALA A 736 7.40 -26.69 2.13
CA ALA A 736 8.79 -26.60 2.55
C ALA A 736 9.47 -25.41 1.88
N LYS A 737 10.59 -24.93 2.43
CA LYS A 737 11.34 -23.82 1.84
C LYS A 737 12.82 -24.14 1.79
N ILE A 738 13.41 -23.97 0.62
CA ILE A 738 14.85 -23.96 0.42
C ILE A 738 15.33 -22.52 0.56
N THR A 739 16.36 -22.28 1.38
CA THR A 739 16.91 -20.96 1.67
C THR A 739 18.39 -20.91 1.34
N THR A 740 18.94 -19.70 1.30
CA THR A 740 20.38 -19.46 1.22
C THR A 740 20.88 -18.67 2.43
N ASN A 741 22.16 -18.71 2.68
CA ASN A 741 22.83 -17.90 3.70
C ASN A 741 23.29 -16.52 3.21
N THR A 742 22.92 -16.13 1.99
CA THR A 742 23.19 -14.80 1.42
C THR A 742 21.92 -14.15 0.87
N PRO A 743 21.71 -12.85 1.06
CA PRO A 743 20.62 -12.11 0.41
C PRO A 743 20.87 -11.88 -1.08
N ALA A 744 22.09 -12.09 -1.58
CA ALA A 744 22.46 -11.91 -2.98
C ALA A 744 21.89 -12.96 -3.94
N THR A 745 21.11 -13.93 -3.44
CA THR A 745 20.44 -14.94 -4.28
C THR A 745 19.32 -14.28 -5.08
N VAL A 746 19.38 -14.43 -6.41
CA VAL A 746 18.40 -13.88 -7.34
C VAL A 746 17.41 -14.91 -7.85
N ARG A 747 17.78 -16.19 -7.89
CA ARG A 747 16.90 -17.25 -8.41
C ARG A 747 17.26 -18.63 -7.90
N PHE A 748 16.21 -19.43 -7.65
CA PHE A 748 16.31 -20.85 -7.38
C PHE A 748 15.81 -21.63 -8.60
N THR A 749 16.57 -22.64 -9.05
CA THR A 749 16.20 -23.44 -10.22
C THR A 749 16.37 -24.92 -9.93
N VAL A 750 15.37 -25.73 -10.29
CA VAL A 750 15.52 -27.20 -10.31
C VAL A 750 16.28 -27.56 -11.57
N THR A 751 17.53 -27.93 -11.43
CA THR A 751 18.48 -28.16 -12.57
C THR A 751 18.61 -29.61 -12.97
N ASN A 752 18.17 -30.56 -12.13
CA ASN A 752 18.17 -32.00 -12.43
C ASN A 752 17.10 -32.72 -11.59
N GLY A 753 16.53 -33.80 -12.11
CA GLY A 753 15.44 -34.53 -11.45
C GLY A 753 14.11 -33.79 -11.49
N GLY A 754 13.20 -34.10 -10.57
CA GLY A 754 11.88 -33.44 -10.51
C GLY A 754 11.19 -33.60 -9.16
N LEU A 755 10.28 -32.70 -8.87
CA LEU A 755 9.44 -32.74 -7.69
C LEU A 755 8.38 -33.85 -7.79
N PRO A 756 7.83 -34.31 -6.65
CA PRO A 756 6.62 -35.13 -6.64
C PRO A 756 5.49 -34.49 -7.46
N PRO A 757 4.76 -35.26 -8.28
CA PRO A 757 3.60 -34.78 -9.02
C PRO A 757 2.59 -34.12 -8.06
N GLY A 758 2.15 -32.87 -8.36
CA GLY A 758 1.23 -32.09 -7.53
C GLY A 758 1.92 -31.04 -6.65
N LEU A 759 3.25 -31.07 -6.53
CA LEU A 759 4.00 -30.00 -5.89
C LEU A 759 4.47 -28.95 -6.91
N GLN A 760 4.51 -27.70 -6.50
CA GLN A 760 5.04 -26.58 -7.26
C GLN A 760 6.25 -25.97 -6.54
N PHE A 761 7.24 -25.55 -7.32
CA PHE A 761 8.44 -24.88 -6.85
C PHE A 761 8.36 -23.39 -7.24
N ASN A 762 8.54 -22.52 -6.26
CA ASN A 762 8.62 -21.09 -6.50
C ASN A 762 10.09 -20.68 -6.67
N GLN A 763 10.45 -20.24 -7.84
CA GLN A 763 11.84 -19.90 -8.21
C GLN A 763 12.36 -18.63 -7.53
N ASP A 764 11.49 -17.72 -7.12
CA ASP A 764 11.87 -16.45 -6.48
C ASP A 764 12.10 -16.62 -4.99
N THR A 765 11.32 -17.50 -4.34
CA THR A 765 11.31 -17.66 -2.88
C THR A 765 11.98 -18.92 -2.37
N GLY A 766 12.25 -19.90 -3.26
CA GLY A 766 12.74 -21.23 -2.88
C GLY A 766 11.67 -22.13 -2.22
N GLY A 767 10.41 -21.69 -2.20
CA GLY A 767 9.31 -22.42 -1.58
C GLY A 767 8.79 -23.57 -2.44
N ILE A 768 8.39 -24.66 -1.80
CA ILE A 768 7.72 -25.83 -2.40
C ILE A 768 6.37 -25.95 -1.73
N ILE A 769 5.28 -25.96 -2.50
CA ILE A 769 3.92 -26.13 -1.96
C ILE A 769 3.04 -26.92 -2.93
N GLY A 770 2.07 -27.65 -2.38
CA GLY A 770 1.07 -28.38 -3.15
C GLY A 770 0.66 -29.68 -2.50
N THR A 771 -0.17 -30.46 -3.18
CA THR A 771 -0.66 -31.76 -2.70
C THR A 771 -0.05 -32.87 -3.56
N PRO A 772 0.88 -33.68 -3.02
CA PRO A 772 1.51 -34.75 -3.79
C PRO A 772 0.47 -35.82 -4.15
N ARG A 773 0.47 -36.26 -5.43
CA ARG A 773 -0.55 -37.18 -5.97
C ARG A 773 -0.08 -38.61 -6.04
N LYS A 774 1.21 -38.88 -5.81
CA LYS A 774 1.79 -40.23 -5.97
C LYS A 774 2.85 -40.47 -4.94
N THR A 775 2.79 -41.59 -4.23
CA THR A 775 3.82 -42.06 -3.30
C THR A 775 5.13 -42.33 -4.05
N GLY A 776 6.25 -42.24 -3.33
CA GLY A 776 7.56 -42.54 -3.88
C GLY A 776 8.66 -41.65 -3.37
N ARG A 777 9.89 -41.89 -3.81
CA ARG A 777 11.07 -41.12 -3.50
C ARG A 777 11.44 -40.27 -4.72
N TYR A 778 11.46 -38.93 -4.52
CA TYR A 778 11.73 -37.97 -5.58
C TYR A 778 12.99 -37.20 -5.24
N THR A 779 14.02 -37.37 -6.07
CA THR A 779 15.31 -36.69 -5.89
C THR A 779 15.50 -35.65 -7.00
N PHE A 780 15.92 -34.47 -6.60
CA PHE A 780 16.15 -33.33 -7.49
C PHE A 780 17.29 -32.45 -7.02
N THR A 781 17.90 -31.71 -7.92
CA THR A 781 18.97 -30.76 -7.63
C THR A 781 18.45 -29.34 -7.74
N VAL A 782 18.73 -28.51 -6.74
CA VAL A 782 18.43 -27.08 -6.79
C VAL A 782 19.75 -26.31 -6.91
N THR A 783 19.76 -25.35 -7.81
CA THR A 783 20.83 -24.34 -7.95
C THR A 783 20.25 -22.99 -7.57
N ALA A 784 20.92 -22.26 -6.68
CA ALA A 784 20.66 -20.85 -6.38
C ALA A 784 21.70 -19.99 -7.09
N THR A 785 21.24 -19.17 -8.03
CA THR A 785 22.06 -18.19 -8.74
C THR A 785 22.20 -16.93 -7.89
N ASN A 786 23.40 -16.41 -7.77
CA ASN A 786 23.73 -15.28 -6.91
C ASN A 786 24.30 -14.10 -7.71
N ASP A 787 24.00 -12.87 -7.25
CA ASP A 787 24.60 -11.63 -7.74
C ASP A 787 25.90 -11.26 -6.99
N GLY A 788 26.51 -10.15 -7.41
CA GLY A 788 27.64 -9.53 -6.72
C GLY A 788 28.94 -10.32 -6.80
N GLY A 789 29.06 -11.22 -7.79
CA GLY A 789 30.27 -12.03 -8.01
C GLY A 789 30.40 -13.24 -7.08
N LEU A 790 29.35 -13.57 -6.31
CA LEU A 790 29.30 -14.82 -5.54
C LEU A 790 29.06 -16.02 -6.47
N ALA A 791 29.68 -17.15 -6.15
CA ALA A 791 29.44 -18.40 -6.86
C ALA A 791 28.01 -18.92 -6.64
N ASP A 792 27.46 -19.66 -7.59
CA ASP A 792 26.19 -20.34 -7.43
C ASP A 792 26.27 -21.40 -6.33
N ALA A 793 25.21 -21.54 -5.52
CA ALA A 793 25.07 -22.63 -4.58
C ALA A 793 24.27 -23.78 -5.19
N ARG A 794 24.69 -25.04 -4.90
CA ARG A 794 23.99 -26.22 -5.44
C ARG A 794 23.87 -27.30 -4.38
N ALA A 795 22.64 -27.89 -4.29
CA ALA A 795 22.40 -29.02 -3.39
C ALA A 795 21.41 -30.04 -3.99
N VAL A 796 21.53 -31.28 -3.56
CA VAL A 796 20.64 -32.39 -3.94
C VAL A 796 19.64 -32.60 -2.82
N TYR A 797 18.36 -32.62 -3.14
CA TYR A 797 17.25 -32.82 -2.19
C TYR A 797 16.47 -34.09 -2.53
N THR A 798 15.86 -34.65 -1.52
CA THR A 798 14.92 -35.76 -1.67
C THR A 798 13.64 -35.47 -0.88
N ILE A 799 12.48 -35.66 -1.51
CA ILE A 799 11.18 -35.70 -0.85
C ILE A 799 10.67 -37.15 -0.91
N LEU A 800 10.43 -37.75 0.25
CA LEU A 800 9.74 -39.01 0.38
C LEU A 800 8.24 -38.73 0.53
N VAL A 801 7.42 -39.27 -0.40
CA VAL A 801 5.95 -39.22 -0.31
C VAL A 801 5.45 -40.58 0.16
N GLN A 802 4.82 -40.60 1.33
CA GLN A 802 4.21 -41.78 1.97
C GLN A 802 2.69 -41.82 1.76
#